data_c47c6685b353c408c5d8e4d1c0bbeab4
#
_entry.id   c47c6685b353c408c5d8e4d1c0bbeab4
#
_cell.length_a   1.000
_cell.length_b   1.000
_cell.length_c   1.000
_cell.angle_alpha   90.00
_cell.angle_beta   90.00
_cell.angle_gamma   90.00
#
_symmetry.space_group_name_H-M   'P 1'
#
loop_
_entity.id
_entity.type
_entity.pdbx_description
1 polymer ?
#
loop_
_entity_poly.entity_id
_entity_poly.type
_entity_poly.pdbx_seq_one_letter_code
_entity_poly.pdbx_strand_id
1 'polypeptide(L)'
;GYWGNYKDKIFHRLHISSVINYTKLPKIFFHKIMSVRYEVPKVNLGISFKNILDLENQRKNAIKADQELKNNNPDYTSPNFQDVNVKISHNNKEYPAKLRIKGDRKSHWFEGDSVSYKLSLRDENKIFGMKRFALQKPRMRNYIHEWIFFELIGELELIKLKYLFLNLSINGENKNLYVLEESFDKALIERNKKRNGPIFSLYENFSMNPHKAKYDVYNKKHWTNKENLEFTENASKKLENFYKSSNNNLVDFDVEKWAKFFAITDLNFYRHARINKSVRYYYNPISALFEPIGYDGHRSQPNYSKYINNWKQLNTQNSFEEALTCKKNLILCVENQGRLNGNYMAYKFFFNNQGQINLDFFSKYKKWIQYLTSNEFLDEFFENRKEEIKKINSLIYDDYFFTDHNYFYGPGIYYFSKEDIYIRAKTLKDYFLETPDKVFFEQFSTNLKITNLSYNNLSLQVDEIQCRNQKNNQYKNFKLNLNINIGTELIDLKNFTKESFVCEKIILSNNKKKITKIINQTINDDLKFRDNDKNIYKKFFIQSENYLVLKNNITYIDKNIYIPGKLNVKISPGQKIFLTDNAFIFSKSAWLMDGKNNQIEISGLEDNFGGGLLISNVNEVSYFNNVKFKYLSGLKKPLFYDLEKNYSTTISGYDKKTSLFFNTEKLNPEKNILYNINYHLMGSVNIFNSNLIITNTVFEKLCSEDALNIISSQFKIGKSYFKENCSDGIDVDFGNGKIFDTSFYKIGNDAIDFSGSKANLQKIYADQVGDKIISVGEKSFIKIENLEGKNSFVGIVSKDESVIEMQNIIFDKVKIGLASYIKKNEYKKAIIHAKNININDNKFPTITDNSSEIIIDNVKTEFKNDNILKIIYEKNLSLINNKTY
;
A
#
# COMPACT_ATOMS: atom_id res chain seq x y z
N GLY A 1 21.18 -23.73 -43.72
CA GLY A 1 21.43 -22.76 -42.67
C GLY A 1 21.75 -21.34 -43.13
N TYR A 2 22.43 -21.17 -44.24
CA TYR A 2 22.92 -19.85 -44.72
C TYR A 2 21.79 -18.96 -45.38
N TRP A 3 20.79 -19.55 -45.98
CA TRP A 3 19.70 -18.85 -46.62
C TRP A 3 18.66 -18.26 -45.64
N GLY A 4 18.46 -18.87 -44.50
CA GLY A 4 17.57 -18.36 -43.45
C GLY A 4 18.05 -17.03 -42.87
N ASN A 5 19.33 -16.91 -42.62
CA ASN A 5 19.92 -15.67 -42.08
C ASN A 5 19.96 -14.53 -43.11
N TYR A 6 19.94 -14.80 -44.41
CA TYR A 6 19.95 -13.79 -45.46
C TYR A 6 18.53 -13.25 -45.72
N LYS A 7 17.51 -14.10 -45.69
CA LYS A 7 16.10 -13.72 -45.72
C LYS A 7 15.74 -12.80 -44.56
N ASP A 8 16.14 -13.16 -43.35
CA ASP A 8 15.90 -12.35 -42.15
C ASP A 8 16.59 -10.99 -42.25
N LYS A 9 17.82 -10.89 -42.80
CA LYS A 9 18.52 -9.65 -43.03
C LYS A 9 17.88 -8.77 -44.13
N ILE A 10 17.36 -9.35 -45.20
CA ILE A 10 16.66 -8.62 -46.27
C ILE A 10 15.31 -8.12 -45.79
N PHE A 11 14.55 -8.97 -45.09
CA PHE A 11 13.29 -8.57 -44.45
C PHE A 11 13.51 -7.50 -43.39
N HIS A 12 14.62 -7.59 -42.66
CA HIS A 12 15.04 -6.59 -41.70
C HIS A 12 15.40 -5.24 -42.34
N ARG A 13 16.12 -5.24 -43.49
CA ARG A 13 16.48 -4.01 -44.23
C ARG A 13 15.32 -3.36 -44.96
N LEU A 14 14.36 -4.12 -45.41
CA LEU A 14 13.21 -3.61 -46.16
C LEU A 14 12.03 -3.22 -45.27
N HIS A 15 12.16 -3.33 -43.91
CA HIS A 15 11.05 -3.09 -42.98
C HIS A 15 9.76 -3.90 -43.27
N ILE A 16 9.86 -4.97 -44.07
CA ILE A 16 8.73 -5.81 -44.47
C ILE A 16 8.41 -6.89 -43.43
N SER A 17 8.74 -6.64 -42.18
CA SER A 17 8.60 -7.67 -41.13
C SER A 17 7.17 -8.04 -40.78
N SER A 18 6.18 -7.37 -41.34
CA SER A 18 4.81 -7.91 -41.35
C SER A 18 3.91 -7.18 -42.36
N VAL A 19 3.43 -7.90 -43.37
CA VAL A 19 2.25 -7.54 -44.18
C VAL A 19 1.08 -7.11 -43.28
N ILE A 20 0.99 -7.68 -42.11
CA ILE A 20 0.01 -7.34 -41.05
C ILE A 20 0.08 -5.87 -40.62
N ASN A 21 1.25 -5.22 -40.64
CA ASN A 21 1.38 -3.82 -40.23
C ASN A 21 0.88 -2.83 -41.30
N TYR A 22 0.96 -3.18 -42.57
CA TYR A 22 0.46 -2.30 -43.65
C TYR A 22 -1.07 -2.16 -43.66
N THR A 23 -1.80 -3.19 -43.28
CA THR A 23 -3.27 -3.13 -43.14
C THR A 23 -3.71 -2.18 -42.02
N LYS A 24 -2.79 -1.84 -41.10
CA LYS A 24 -3.02 -0.96 -39.94
C LYS A 24 -2.63 0.49 -40.19
N LEU A 25 -1.93 0.80 -41.31
CA LEU A 25 -1.49 2.14 -41.66
C LEU A 25 -2.62 3.20 -41.67
N PRO A 26 -3.83 2.93 -42.18
CA PRO A 26 -4.90 3.92 -42.12
C PRO A 26 -5.26 4.32 -40.69
N LYS A 27 -5.27 3.37 -39.76
CA LYS A 27 -5.55 3.63 -38.36
C LYS A 27 -4.43 4.45 -37.72
N ILE A 28 -3.17 4.12 -37.99
CA ILE A 28 -1.99 4.87 -37.51
C ILE A 28 -2.02 6.29 -38.02
N PHE A 29 -2.30 6.49 -39.31
CA PHE A 29 -2.41 7.80 -39.93
C PHE A 29 -3.53 8.65 -39.31
N PHE A 30 -4.69 8.02 -39.04
CA PHE A 30 -5.78 8.66 -38.31
C PHE A 30 -5.34 9.14 -36.92
N HIS A 31 -4.63 8.32 -36.18
CA HIS A 31 -4.10 8.72 -34.87
C HIS A 31 -3.11 9.87 -34.94
N LYS A 32 -2.26 9.88 -35.96
CA LYS A 32 -1.33 10.99 -36.18
C LYS A 32 -2.06 12.32 -36.43
N ILE A 33 -3.11 12.33 -37.24
CA ILE A 33 -3.96 13.52 -37.43
C ILE A 33 -4.63 13.92 -36.11
N MET A 34 -5.09 12.95 -35.34
CA MET A 34 -5.75 13.21 -34.05
C MET A 34 -4.81 13.75 -32.98
N SER A 35 -3.49 13.50 -33.08
CA SER A 35 -2.51 13.95 -32.08
C SER A 35 -2.49 15.47 -31.93
N VAL A 36 -2.73 16.21 -33.01
CA VAL A 36 -2.77 17.69 -33.05
C VAL A 36 -3.83 18.27 -32.09
N ARG A 37 -4.86 17.48 -31.76
CA ARG A 37 -5.96 17.89 -30.88
C ARG A 37 -5.65 17.74 -29.41
N TYR A 38 -4.54 17.07 -29.04
CA TYR A 38 -4.25 16.73 -27.66
C TYR A 38 -3.11 17.58 -27.09
N GLU A 39 -3.43 18.34 -26.08
CA GLU A 39 -2.40 19.03 -25.30
C GLU A 39 -1.73 18.08 -24.31
N VAL A 40 -0.41 18.17 -24.22
CA VAL A 40 0.41 17.46 -23.25
C VAL A 40 1.14 18.47 -22.38
N PRO A 41 1.34 18.15 -21.08
CA PRO A 41 2.16 18.98 -20.21
C PRO A 41 3.55 19.20 -20.82
N LYS A 42 4.06 20.42 -20.67
CA LYS A 42 5.40 20.81 -21.14
C LYS A 42 6.32 20.97 -19.94
N VAL A 43 7.51 20.43 -20.05
CA VAL A 43 8.57 20.56 -19.07
C VAL A 43 9.85 20.99 -19.78
N ASN A 44 10.52 22.03 -19.27
CA ASN A 44 11.82 22.45 -19.79
C ASN A 44 12.90 22.26 -18.72
N LEU A 45 14.04 21.68 -19.11
CA LEU A 45 15.24 21.56 -18.29
C LEU A 45 16.24 22.65 -18.71
N GLY A 46 16.52 23.59 -17.81
CA GLY A 46 17.59 24.56 -17.93
C GLY A 46 18.88 23.97 -17.37
N ILE A 47 19.82 23.62 -18.24
CA ILE A 47 21.09 22.98 -17.90
C ILE A 47 22.22 23.88 -18.35
N SER A 48 23.15 24.25 -17.46
CA SER A 48 24.34 25.03 -17.84
C SER A 48 25.22 24.25 -18.81
N PHE A 49 25.93 24.94 -19.68
CA PHE A 49 26.86 24.32 -20.64
C PHE A 49 27.85 23.38 -19.95
N LYS A 50 28.42 23.80 -18.81
CA LYS A 50 29.34 22.97 -18.01
C LYS A 50 28.68 21.65 -17.61
N ASN A 51 27.44 21.68 -17.14
CA ASN A 51 26.72 20.50 -16.69
C ASN A 51 26.28 19.60 -17.86
N ILE A 52 26.01 20.18 -19.04
CA ILE A 52 25.79 19.39 -20.27
C ILE A 52 27.06 18.62 -20.64
N LEU A 53 28.22 19.28 -20.65
CA LEU A 53 29.48 18.61 -20.93
C LEU A 53 29.80 17.51 -19.92
N ASP A 54 29.50 17.74 -18.64
CA ASP A 54 29.71 16.74 -17.59
C ASP A 54 28.83 15.51 -17.81
N LEU A 55 27.53 15.70 -18.06
CA LEU A 55 26.60 14.60 -18.38
C LEU A 55 27.05 13.83 -19.63
N GLU A 56 27.51 14.53 -20.66
CA GLU A 56 27.98 13.91 -21.90
C GLU A 56 29.27 13.13 -21.70
N ASN A 57 30.18 13.62 -20.89
CA ASN A 57 31.40 12.89 -20.50
C ASN A 57 31.07 11.63 -19.69
N GLN A 58 30.17 11.73 -18.73
CA GLN A 58 29.69 10.57 -17.97
C GLN A 58 29.09 9.52 -18.91
N ARG A 59 28.27 9.96 -19.88
CA ARG A 59 27.66 9.09 -20.90
C ARG A 59 28.69 8.41 -21.78
N LYS A 60 29.68 9.15 -22.30
CA LYS A 60 30.77 8.61 -23.14
C LYS A 60 31.61 7.60 -22.37
N ASN A 61 31.91 7.86 -21.10
CA ASN A 61 32.65 6.94 -20.25
C ASN A 61 31.85 5.64 -20.01
N ALA A 62 30.55 5.72 -19.83
CA ALA A 62 29.67 4.54 -19.69
C ALA A 62 29.64 3.72 -21.00
N ILE A 63 29.58 4.37 -22.16
CA ILE A 63 29.64 3.69 -23.47
C ILE A 63 30.97 2.97 -23.67
N LYS A 64 32.08 3.64 -23.33
CA LYS A 64 33.40 3.05 -23.42
C LYS A 64 33.54 1.83 -22.49
N ALA A 65 33.10 1.95 -21.25
CA ALA A 65 33.11 0.85 -20.29
C ALA A 65 32.24 -0.36 -20.75
N ASP A 66 31.06 -0.12 -21.35
CA ASP A 66 30.21 -1.19 -21.91
C ASP A 66 30.88 -1.91 -23.08
N GLN A 67 31.66 -1.19 -23.90
CA GLN A 67 32.44 -1.78 -24.99
C GLN A 67 33.60 -2.65 -24.50
N GLU A 68 34.31 -2.19 -23.46
CA GLU A 68 35.44 -2.91 -22.86
C GLU A 68 34.97 -4.17 -22.11
N LEU A 69 33.85 -4.11 -21.40
CA LEU A 69 33.28 -5.24 -20.65
C LEU A 69 32.76 -6.36 -21.55
N LYS A 70 32.32 -6.06 -22.77
CA LYS A 70 31.90 -7.11 -23.73
C LYS A 70 33.02 -8.09 -24.05
N ASN A 71 34.26 -7.71 -23.87
CA ASN A 71 35.42 -8.52 -24.21
C ASN A 71 35.93 -9.34 -23.02
N ASN A 72 35.65 -9.03 -21.74
CA ASN A 72 36.42 -9.58 -20.62
C ASN A 72 35.63 -9.92 -19.32
N ASN A 73 34.35 -9.66 -19.16
CA ASN A 73 33.71 -9.94 -17.87
C ASN A 73 32.18 -10.11 -17.92
N PRO A 74 31.62 -11.21 -17.34
CA PRO A 74 30.17 -11.43 -17.26
C PRO A 74 29.43 -10.59 -16.17
N ASP A 75 30.15 -10.01 -15.21
CA ASP A 75 29.55 -9.21 -14.12
C ASP A 75 29.42 -7.73 -14.52
N TYR A 76 28.30 -7.40 -15.15
CA TYR A 76 27.96 -6.04 -15.53
C TYR A 76 27.67 -5.18 -14.29
N THR A 77 28.54 -4.19 -14.03
CA THR A 77 28.27 -3.14 -13.04
C THR A 77 27.54 -1.98 -13.71
N SER A 78 26.41 -1.56 -13.11
CA SER A 78 25.66 -0.38 -13.59
C SER A 78 26.56 0.85 -13.59
N PRO A 79 26.51 1.72 -14.62
CA PRO A 79 27.27 2.98 -14.62
C PRO A 79 26.88 3.83 -13.41
N ASN A 80 27.87 4.36 -12.69
CA ASN A 80 27.65 5.25 -11.55
C ASN A 80 27.57 6.71 -12.03
N PHE A 81 26.41 7.11 -12.53
CA PHE A 81 26.17 8.48 -12.95
C PHE A 81 26.03 9.43 -11.75
N GLN A 82 26.66 10.60 -11.84
CA GLN A 82 26.63 11.62 -10.81
C GLN A 82 25.57 12.69 -11.07
N ASP A 83 25.06 13.28 -9.99
CA ASP A 83 24.07 14.35 -10.06
C ASP A 83 24.71 15.66 -10.53
N VAL A 84 24.04 16.39 -11.43
CA VAL A 84 24.33 17.79 -11.77
C VAL A 84 23.17 18.71 -11.35
N ASN A 85 23.47 19.98 -11.11
CA ASN A 85 22.46 20.97 -10.75
C ASN A 85 21.77 21.49 -12.01
N VAL A 86 20.45 21.55 -11.98
CA VAL A 86 19.62 22.04 -13.09
C VAL A 86 18.46 22.87 -12.57
N LYS A 87 17.81 23.59 -13.46
CA LYS A 87 16.48 24.18 -13.22
C LYS A 87 15.45 23.41 -14.05
N ILE A 88 14.29 23.16 -13.49
CA ILE A 88 13.15 22.58 -14.20
C ILE A 88 12.00 23.57 -14.20
N SER A 89 11.45 23.86 -15.39
CA SER A 89 10.35 24.79 -15.56
C SER A 89 9.07 24.06 -15.95
N HIS A 90 7.98 24.40 -15.27
CA HIS A 90 6.63 23.94 -15.57
C HIS A 90 5.62 25.01 -15.18
N ASN A 91 4.64 25.28 -16.05
CA ASN A 91 3.61 26.32 -15.85
C ASN A 91 4.19 27.69 -15.43
N ASN A 92 5.22 28.15 -16.15
CA ASN A 92 5.93 29.44 -15.93
C ASN A 92 6.59 29.59 -14.55
N LYS A 93 6.78 28.48 -13.82
CA LYS A 93 7.54 28.45 -12.56
C LYS A 93 8.81 27.63 -12.75
N GLU A 94 9.92 28.14 -12.20
CA GLU A 94 11.21 27.45 -12.19
C GLU A 94 11.50 26.90 -10.81
N TYR A 95 12.05 25.69 -10.78
CA TYR A 95 12.41 24.97 -9.55
C TYR A 95 13.86 24.47 -9.65
N PRO A 96 14.68 24.66 -8.61
CA PRO A 96 16.01 24.09 -8.55
C PRO A 96 15.90 22.56 -8.37
N ALA A 97 16.72 21.82 -9.11
CA ALA A 97 16.71 20.37 -9.09
C ALA A 97 18.12 19.80 -9.25
N LYS A 98 18.26 18.53 -8.89
CA LYS A 98 19.37 17.67 -9.28
C LYS A 98 18.91 16.73 -10.38
N LEU A 99 19.76 16.53 -11.37
CA LEU A 99 19.53 15.64 -12.50
C LEU A 99 20.71 14.71 -12.66
N ARG A 100 20.44 13.43 -12.94
CA ARG A 100 21.43 12.45 -13.38
C ARG A 100 20.88 11.59 -14.50
N ILE A 101 21.79 10.98 -15.28
CA ILE A 101 21.42 9.97 -16.27
C ILE A 101 20.82 8.76 -15.54
N LYS A 102 19.69 8.22 -16.06
CA LYS A 102 19.02 7.05 -15.51
C LYS A 102 19.36 5.80 -16.30
N GLY A 103 19.41 4.67 -15.59
CA GLY A 103 19.36 3.33 -16.16
C GLY A 103 20.72 2.61 -16.14
N ASP A 104 20.61 1.32 -15.87
CA ASP A 104 21.72 0.35 -15.91
C ASP A 104 21.92 -0.27 -17.30
N ARG A 105 20.94 -0.11 -18.18
CA ARG A 105 20.98 -0.61 -19.55
C ARG A 105 21.33 0.51 -20.53
N LYS A 106 22.18 0.22 -21.50
CA LYS A 106 22.62 1.19 -22.52
C LYS A 106 21.47 1.78 -23.34
N SER A 107 20.32 1.13 -23.45
CA SER A 107 19.11 1.69 -24.06
C SER A 107 18.69 3.03 -23.46
N HIS A 108 19.03 3.30 -22.21
CA HIS A 108 18.68 4.55 -21.54
C HIS A 108 19.65 5.71 -21.78
N TRP A 109 20.85 5.44 -22.30
CA TRP A 109 21.90 6.46 -22.40
C TRP A 109 22.82 6.32 -23.63
N PHE A 110 22.67 5.31 -24.47
CA PHE A 110 23.52 5.09 -25.62
C PHE A 110 23.26 6.13 -26.72
N GLU A 111 22.00 6.40 -27.03
CA GLU A 111 21.60 7.39 -28.05
C GLU A 111 21.44 8.76 -27.42
N GLY A 112 22.21 9.78 -27.91
CA GLY A 112 22.24 11.12 -27.32
C GLY A 112 20.90 11.83 -27.25
N ASP A 113 20.04 11.63 -28.24
CA ASP A 113 18.70 12.27 -28.32
C ASP A 113 17.62 11.56 -27.49
N SER A 114 17.95 10.44 -26.85
CA SER A 114 16.99 9.58 -26.17
C SER A 114 17.41 9.21 -24.75
N VAL A 115 18.21 10.07 -24.13
CA VAL A 115 18.73 9.83 -22.77
C VAL A 115 17.60 9.87 -21.75
N SER A 116 17.59 8.92 -20.86
CA SER A 116 16.69 8.89 -19.69
C SER A 116 17.34 9.61 -18.51
N TYR A 117 16.55 10.37 -17.77
CA TYR A 117 17.01 11.18 -16.66
C TYR A 117 16.28 10.81 -15.37
N LYS A 118 16.98 10.99 -14.25
CA LYS A 118 16.39 10.94 -12.91
C LYS A 118 16.52 12.32 -12.29
N LEU A 119 15.40 12.85 -11.79
CA LEU A 119 15.32 14.18 -11.21
C LEU A 119 14.93 14.12 -9.73
N SER A 120 15.49 15.05 -8.96
CA SER A 120 15.11 15.32 -7.58
C SER A 120 15.02 16.83 -7.38
N LEU A 121 13.81 17.33 -7.14
CA LEU A 121 13.58 18.73 -6.80
C LEU A 121 14.22 19.05 -5.45
N ARG A 122 14.74 20.26 -5.32
CA ARG A 122 15.29 20.74 -4.05
C ARG A 122 14.18 21.27 -3.17
N ASP A 123 14.50 21.36 -1.90
CA ASP A 123 13.58 21.81 -0.87
C ASP A 123 12.30 20.96 -0.86
N GLU A 124 11.16 21.52 -0.53
CA GLU A 124 9.86 20.82 -0.58
C GLU A 124 9.09 21.07 -1.91
N ASN A 125 9.82 21.52 -2.95
CA ASN A 125 9.20 21.71 -4.27
C ASN A 125 8.74 20.39 -4.88
N LYS A 126 7.60 20.44 -5.57
CA LYS A 126 7.01 19.31 -6.28
C LYS A 126 6.47 19.76 -7.64
N ILE A 127 6.57 18.87 -8.64
CA ILE A 127 5.95 19.03 -9.96
C ILE A 127 5.05 17.82 -10.16
N PHE A 128 3.81 18.04 -10.58
CA PHE A 128 2.77 17.00 -10.65
C PHE A 128 2.56 16.25 -9.31
N GLY A 129 2.85 16.89 -8.19
CA GLY A 129 2.81 16.30 -6.86
C GLY A 129 3.97 15.35 -6.54
N MET A 130 5.06 15.40 -7.30
CA MET A 130 6.23 14.54 -7.14
C MET A 130 7.49 15.37 -6.87
N LYS A 131 8.26 14.98 -5.86
CA LYS A 131 9.59 15.53 -5.57
C LYS A 131 10.68 14.84 -6.38
N ARG A 132 10.49 13.54 -6.64
CA ARG A 132 11.43 12.69 -7.38
C ARG A 132 10.72 11.92 -8.47
N PHE A 133 11.28 11.92 -9.65
CA PHE A 133 10.73 11.19 -10.79
C PHE A 133 11.81 10.92 -11.85
N ALA A 134 11.48 10.05 -12.80
CA ALA A 134 12.32 9.81 -13.96
C ALA A 134 11.63 10.35 -15.23
N LEU A 135 12.43 10.83 -16.15
CA LEU A 135 12.03 11.18 -17.52
C LEU A 135 12.67 10.18 -18.48
N GLN A 136 11.88 9.50 -19.28
CA GLN A 136 12.36 8.50 -20.23
C GLN A 136 11.51 8.45 -21.48
N LYS A 137 12.09 7.98 -22.60
CA LYS A 137 11.32 7.78 -23.83
C LYS A 137 10.30 6.66 -23.65
N PRO A 138 9.07 6.78 -24.19
CA PRO A 138 8.02 5.75 -24.09
C PRO A 138 8.48 4.36 -24.53
N ARG A 139 9.35 4.30 -25.56
CA ARG A 139 9.90 3.03 -26.06
C ARG A 139 10.66 2.21 -25.00
N MET A 140 11.23 2.86 -23.96
CA MET A 140 11.98 2.18 -22.89
C MET A 140 11.12 1.25 -22.06
N ARG A 141 9.82 1.48 -22.07
CA ARG A 141 8.81 0.73 -21.31
C ARG A 141 7.71 0.15 -22.19
N ASN A 142 8.04 -0.15 -23.45
CA ASN A 142 7.10 -0.70 -24.42
C ASN A 142 5.86 0.20 -24.60
N TYR A 143 6.11 1.52 -24.73
CA TYR A 143 5.12 2.54 -25.09
C TYR A 143 3.95 2.64 -24.12
N ILE A 144 2.72 2.29 -24.55
CA ILE A 144 1.50 2.37 -23.73
C ILE A 144 1.40 1.22 -22.71
N HIS A 145 2.13 0.11 -22.90
CA HIS A 145 1.93 -1.10 -22.09
C HIS A 145 2.23 -0.91 -20.60
N GLU A 146 3.21 -0.10 -20.25
CA GLU A 146 3.49 0.20 -18.84
C GLU A 146 2.40 1.09 -18.23
N TRP A 147 1.83 2.00 -19.00
CA TRP A 147 0.67 2.78 -18.55
C TRP A 147 -0.53 1.84 -18.28
N ILE A 148 -0.84 0.90 -19.18
CA ILE A 148 -1.89 -0.10 -18.97
C ILE A 148 -1.60 -0.95 -17.73
N PHE A 149 -0.35 -1.34 -17.50
CA PHE A 149 0.04 -2.06 -16.30
C PHE A 149 -0.29 -1.26 -15.04
N PHE A 150 0.06 0.02 -14.98
CA PHE A 150 -0.28 0.87 -13.84
C PHE A 150 -1.79 1.06 -13.67
N GLU A 151 -2.55 1.14 -14.77
CA GLU A 151 -4.01 1.19 -14.69
C GLU A 151 -4.60 -0.09 -14.08
N LEU A 152 -4.11 -1.27 -14.47
CA LEU A 152 -4.50 -2.55 -13.87
C LEU A 152 -4.11 -2.65 -12.38
N ILE A 153 -2.91 -2.16 -12.02
CA ILE A 153 -2.45 -2.07 -10.63
C ILE A 153 -3.43 -1.23 -9.79
N GLY A 154 -3.83 -0.07 -10.31
CA GLY A 154 -4.78 0.81 -9.63
C GLY A 154 -6.19 0.23 -9.54
N GLU A 155 -6.66 -0.48 -10.58
CA GLU A 155 -7.97 -1.13 -10.61
C GLU A 155 -8.13 -2.19 -9.51
N LEU A 156 -7.06 -2.90 -9.20
CA LEU A 156 -7.03 -3.88 -8.11
C LEU A 156 -6.58 -3.30 -6.76
N GLU A 157 -6.55 -1.97 -6.62
CA GLU A 157 -6.19 -1.26 -5.37
C GLU A 157 -4.79 -1.60 -4.84
N LEU A 158 -3.86 -1.94 -5.74
CA LEU A 158 -2.44 -2.06 -5.42
C LEU A 158 -1.76 -0.68 -5.51
N ILE A 159 -0.55 -0.56 -4.97
CA ILE A 159 0.21 0.69 -4.98
C ILE A 159 0.62 1.03 -6.41
N LYS A 160 0.01 2.10 -6.95
CA LYS A 160 0.18 2.58 -8.33
C LYS A 160 1.08 3.81 -8.36
N LEU A 161 2.10 3.80 -9.22
CA LEU A 161 2.90 4.99 -9.54
C LEU A 161 2.14 5.93 -10.48
N LYS A 162 2.41 7.24 -10.39
CA LYS A 162 2.06 8.19 -11.45
C LYS A 162 2.93 7.96 -12.67
N TYR A 163 2.29 7.87 -13.84
CA TYR A 163 2.95 7.66 -15.11
C TYR A 163 2.30 8.59 -16.15
N LEU A 164 3.00 9.66 -16.54
CA LEU A 164 2.44 10.75 -17.31
C LEU A 164 3.23 10.95 -18.60
N PHE A 165 2.52 11.13 -19.71
CA PHE A 165 3.11 11.55 -21.00
C PHE A 165 3.25 13.08 -21.02
N LEU A 166 4.40 13.58 -21.44
CA LEU A 166 4.71 15.00 -21.52
C LEU A 166 5.70 15.31 -22.66
N ASN A 167 5.74 16.58 -23.08
CA ASN A 167 6.77 17.07 -23.98
C ASN A 167 7.95 17.65 -23.18
N LEU A 168 9.14 17.14 -23.45
CA LEU A 168 10.38 17.59 -22.84
C LEU A 168 11.13 18.56 -23.77
N SER A 169 11.61 19.67 -23.24
CA SER A 169 12.64 20.51 -23.86
C SER A 169 13.86 20.62 -22.95
N ILE A 170 15.02 20.79 -23.54
CA ILE A 170 16.29 21.03 -22.83
C ILE A 170 16.88 22.32 -23.40
N ASN A 171 17.03 23.34 -22.56
CA ASN A 171 17.47 24.68 -22.94
C ASN A 171 16.66 25.26 -24.12
N GLY A 172 15.36 24.99 -24.17
CA GLY A 172 14.46 25.40 -25.24
C GLY A 172 14.41 24.48 -26.45
N GLU A 173 15.37 23.58 -26.64
CA GLU A 173 15.34 22.60 -27.71
C GLU A 173 14.33 21.47 -27.41
N ASN A 174 13.38 21.27 -28.32
CA ASN A 174 12.34 20.25 -28.15
C ASN A 174 12.92 18.82 -28.28
N LYS A 175 12.73 17.99 -27.27
CA LYS A 175 13.10 16.57 -27.24
C LYS A 175 11.89 15.65 -27.44
N ASN A 176 10.72 16.22 -27.79
CA ASN A 176 9.47 15.53 -28.09
C ASN A 176 8.91 14.73 -26.90
N LEU A 177 8.17 13.67 -27.20
CA LEU A 177 7.42 12.90 -26.19
C LEU A 177 8.35 12.15 -25.23
N TYR A 178 8.13 12.39 -23.96
CA TYR A 178 8.73 11.66 -22.85
C TYR A 178 7.64 11.15 -21.91
N VAL A 179 8.02 10.24 -21.06
CA VAL A 179 7.20 9.77 -19.95
C VAL A 179 7.86 10.20 -18.64
N LEU A 180 7.05 10.73 -17.75
CA LEU A 180 7.41 10.96 -16.36
C LEU A 180 6.92 9.79 -15.52
N GLU A 181 7.85 9.10 -14.87
CA GLU A 181 7.62 7.96 -13.98
C GLU A 181 7.95 8.37 -12.56
N GLU A 182 6.99 8.25 -11.64
CA GLU A 182 7.14 8.58 -10.23
C GLU A 182 8.22 7.74 -9.54
N SER A 183 8.89 8.32 -8.56
CA SER A 183 9.86 7.61 -7.71
C SER A 183 9.20 7.17 -6.39
N PHE A 184 9.94 6.38 -5.61
CA PHE A 184 9.44 5.75 -4.38
C PHE A 184 9.70 6.66 -3.17
N ASP A 185 8.66 7.28 -2.65
CA ASP A 185 8.70 8.14 -1.48
C ASP A 185 7.38 8.14 -0.69
N LYS A 186 7.33 8.96 0.35
CA LYS A 186 6.13 9.12 1.20
C LYS A 186 4.90 9.54 0.40
N ALA A 187 5.04 10.46 -0.56
CA ALA A 187 3.91 10.97 -1.33
C ALA A 187 3.25 9.89 -2.20
N LEU A 188 4.03 8.95 -2.75
CA LEU A 188 3.50 7.76 -3.43
C LEU A 188 2.60 6.94 -2.49
N ILE A 189 3.05 6.68 -1.28
CA ILE A 189 2.34 5.82 -0.32
C ILE A 189 1.05 6.49 0.16
N GLU A 190 1.12 7.75 0.56
CA GLU A 190 -0.05 8.52 1.02
C GLU A 190 -1.11 8.68 -0.07
N ARG A 191 -0.68 8.96 -1.32
CA ARG A 191 -1.61 9.05 -2.45
C ARG A 191 -2.34 7.73 -2.75
N ASN A 192 -1.72 6.59 -2.43
CA ASN A 192 -2.36 5.27 -2.49
C ASN A 192 -3.12 4.93 -1.20
N LYS A 193 -3.44 5.93 -0.37
CA LYS A 193 -4.22 5.78 0.87
C LYS A 193 -3.60 4.77 1.84
N LYS A 194 -2.28 4.87 2.04
CA LYS A 194 -1.53 4.00 2.96
C LYS A 194 -0.66 4.84 3.88
N ARG A 195 -0.44 4.32 5.07
CA ARG A 195 0.47 4.94 6.05
C ARG A 195 1.91 4.88 5.55
N ASN A 196 2.69 5.94 5.77
CA ASN A 196 4.11 5.95 5.41
C ASN A 196 4.85 4.76 6.03
N GLY A 197 5.55 4.00 5.21
CA GLY A 197 6.30 2.81 5.59
C GLY A 197 7.52 2.60 4.69
N PRO A 198 8.53 1.82 5.11
CA PRO A 198 9.74 1.61 4.31
C PRO A 198 9.44 0.83 3.03
N ILE A 199 10.08 1.28 1.95
CA ILE A 199 10.02 0.63 0.64
C ILE A 199 11.40 0.05 0.36
N PHE A 200 11.46 -1.24 0.07
CA PHE A 200 12.70 -1.97 -0.21
C PHE A 200 12.86 -2.32 -1.68
N SER A 201 14.10 -2.35 -2.13
CA SER A 201 14.51 -2.90 -3.43
C SER A 201 15.80 -3.69 -3.28
N LEU A 202 16.07 -4.61 -4.22
CA LEU A 202 17.35 -5.30 -4.25
C LEU A 202 18.48 -4.28 -4.40
N TYR A 203 19.54 -4.43 -3.61
CA TYR A 203 20.73 -3.61 -3.69
C TYR A 203 21.50 -3.92 -4.99
N GLU A 204 21.68 -2.93 -5.86
CA GLU A 204 22.12 -3.10 -7.24
C GLU A 204 23.56 -3.66 -7.38
N ASN A 205 24.41 -3.43 -6.38
CA ASN A 205 25.80 -3.92 -6.39
C ASN A 205 25.95 -5.36 -5.88
N PHE A 206 24.84 -6.00 -5.52
CA PHE A 206 24.84 -7.40 -5.11
C PHE A 206 24.45 -8.33 -6.26
N SER A 207 24.98 -9.55 -6.22
CA SER A 207 24.58 -10.63 -7.12
C SER A 207 23.06 -10.78 -7.15
N MET A 208 22.49 -10.95 -8.33
CA MET A 208 21.07 -11.30 -8.48
C MET A 208 20.71 -12.68 -7.92
N ASN A 209 21.69 -13.41 -7.39
CA ASN A 209 21.46 -14.66 -6.68
C ASN A 209 20.63 -14.37 -5.41
N PRO A 210 19.40 -14.93 -5.29
CA PRO A 210 18.52 -14.64 -4.18
C PRO A 210 19.10 -15.01 -2.81
N HIS A 211 19.99 -15.99 -2.73
CA HIS A 211 20.66 -16.36 -1.47
C HIS A 211 21.73 -15.35 -1.01
N LYS A 212 22.23 -14.51 -1.91
CA LYS A 212 23.17 -13.41 -1.63
C LYS A 212 22.48 -12.04 -1.66
N ALA A 213 21.17 -12.00 -1.89
CA ALA A 213 20.42 -10.76 -2.00
C ALA A 213 20.51 -9.94 -0.71
N LYS A 214 20.74 -8.65 -0.87
CA LYS A 214 20.54 -7.61 0.15
C LYS A 214 19.57 -6.60 -0.38
N TYR A 215 18.79 -6.02 0.51
CA TYR A 215 17.77 -5.03 0.17
C TYR A 215 18.14 -3.68 0.76
N ASP A 216 18.03 -2.66 -0.06
CA ASP A 216 18.20 -1.25 0.34
C ASP A 216 16.83 -0.59 0.51
N VAL A 217 16.77 0.42 1.36
CA VAL A 217 15.54 1.16 1.67
C VAL A 217 15.54 2.51 0.95
N TYR A 218 14.42 2.85 0.32
CA TYR A 218 14.20 4.19 -0.22
C TYR A 218 14.06 5.22 0.90
N ASN A 219 14.43 6.47 0.62
CA ASN A 219 14.48 7.54 1.62
C ASN A 219 15.33 7.17 2.85
N LYS A 220 16.52 6.66 2.60
CA LYS A 220 17.45 6.12 3.59
C LYS A 220 17.63 7.03 4.81
N LYS A 221 17.84 8.34 4.60
CA LYS A 221 18.01 9.31 5.70
C LYS A 221 16.89 9.25 6.74
N HIS A 222 15.64 9.05 6.30
CA HIS A 222 14.49 8.95 7.19
C HIS A 222 14.41 7.56 7.86
N TRP A 223 14.55 6.50 7.06
CA TRP A 223 14.34 5.13 7.56
C TRP A 223 15.53 4.54 8.33
N THR A 224 16.72 5.16 8.25
CA THR A 224 17.89 4.75 9.03
C THR A 224 18.27 5.76 10.13
N ASN A 225 17.38 6.69 10.48
CA ASN A 225 17.55 7.51 11.66
C ASN A 225 17.35 6.66 12.94
N LYS A 226 17.74 7.19 14.09
CA LYS A 226 17.71 6.47 15.36
C LYS A 226 16.33 5.91 15.73
N GLU A 227 15.27 6.61 15.36
CA GLU A 227 13.89 6.22 15.69
C GLU A 227 13.36 5.07 14.84
N ASN A 228 13.75 5.02 13.55
CA ASN A 228 13.20 4.09 12.57
C ASN A 228 14.15 2.92 12.25
N LEU A 229 15.40 2.98 12.72
CA LEU A 229 16.46 2.04 12.33
C LEU A 229 16.08 0.60 12.65
N GLU A 230 15.72 0.33 13.89
CA GLU A 230 15.41 -1.04 14.36
C GLU A 230 14.23 -1.64 13.60
N PHE A 231 13.16 -0.86 13.40
CA PHE A 231 11.99 -1.25 12.61
C PHE A 231 12.37 -1.58 11.17
N THR A 232 13.19 -0.73 10.54
CA THR A 232 13.62 -0.89 9.15
C THR A 232 14.54 -2.09 8.96
N GLU A 233 15.52 -2.27 9.87
CA GLU A 233 16.42 -3.43 9.84
C GLU A 233 15.69 -4.75 10.05
N ASN A 234 14.73 -4.77 10.97
CA ASN A 234 13.90 -5.95 11.19
C ASN A 234 13.11 -6.32 9.93
N ALA A 235 12.49 -5.35 9.27
CA ALA A 235 11.79 -5.58 8.01
C ALA A 235 12.73 -6.06 6.90
N SER A 236 13.92 -5.45 6.75
CA SER A 236 14.92 -5.90 5.79
C SER A 236 15.37 -7.34 6.03
N LYS A 237 15.67 -7.69 7.30
CA LYS A 237 16.06 -9.06 7.69
C LYS A 237 14.98 -10.10 7.36
N LYS A 238 13.70 -9.77 7.56
CA LYS A 238 12.57 -10.65 7.17
C LYS A 238 12.56 -10.92 5.68
N LEU A 239 12.71 -9.87 4.85
CA LEU A 239 12.74 -10.01 3.40
C LEU A 239 13.96 -10.81 2.93
N GLU A 240 15.15 -10.55 3.49
CA GLU A 240 16.35 -11.31 3.19
C GLU A 240 16.21 -12.79 3.59
N ASN A 241 15.69 -13.06 4.78
CA ASN A 241 15.48 -14.42 5.27
C ASN A 241 14.49 -15.20 4.40
N PHE A 242 13.42 -14.54 3.92
CA PHE A 242 12.49 -15.17 2.99
C PHE A 242 13.20 -15.69 1.73
N TYR A 243 14.10 -14.90 1.13
CA TYR A 243 14.81 -15.32 -0.09
C TYR A 243 15.99 -16.25 0.17
N LYS A 244 16.67 -16.13 1.32
CA LYS A 244 17.83 -16.97 1.67
C LYS A 244 17.45 -18.34 2.20
N SER A 245 16.34 -18.45 2.89
CA SER A 245 15.94 -19.71 3.53
C SER A 245 15.27 -20.67 2.55
N SER A 246 15.36 -21.96 2.83
CA SER A 246 14.52 -22.98 2.19
C SER A 246 13.05 -22.90 2.62
N ASN A 247 12.75 -22.05 3.59
CA ASN A 247 11.41 -21.84 4.12
C ASN A 247 10.57 -20.94 3.22
N ASN A 248 9.52 -21.49 2.61
CA ASN A 248 8.58 -20.78 1.74
C ASN A 248 7.34 -20.29 2.51
N ASN A 249 7.50 -19.88 3.76
CA ASN A 249 6.41 -19.34 4.56
C ASN A 249 6.09 -17.89 4.16
N LEU A 250 4.84 -17.62 3.80
CA LEU A 250 4.34 -16.30 3.38
C LEU A 250 3.81 -15.45 4.55
N VAL A 251 4.16 -15.78 5.78
CA VAL A 251 3.66 -15.09 6.99
C VAL A 251 3.95 -13.59 7.00
N ASP A 252 5.00 -13.15 6.31
CA ASP A 252 5.42 -11.75 6.20
C ASP A 252 4.81 -11.01 5.00
N PHE A 253 3.98 -11.68 4.21
CA PHE A 253 3.46 -11.14 2.94
C PHE A 253 1.93 -11.03 2.96
N ASP A 254 1.40 -9.96 2.40
CA ASP A 254 -0.03 -9.83 2.14
C ASP A 254 -0.40 -10.72 0.95
N VAL A 255 -0.78 -11.95 1.26
CA VAL A 255 -1.01 -13.01 0.26
C VAL A 255 -2.05 -12.62 -0.78
N GLU A 256 -3.09 -11.89 -0.40
CA GLU A 256 -4.13 -11.42 -1.33
C GLU A 256 -3.56 -10.41 -2.34
N LYS A 257 -2.81 -9.40 -1.88
CA LYS A 257 -2.20 -8.39 -2.75
C LYS A 257 -1.14 -8.98 -3.67
N TRP A 258 -0.35 -9.92 -3.17
CA TRP A 258 0.61 -10.62 -4.01
C TRP A 258 -0.06 -11.50 -5.06
N ALA A 259 -1.17 -12.16 -4.73
CA ALA A 259 -1.96 -12.92 -5.71
C ALA A 259 -2.52 -12.04 -6.83
N LYS A 260 -3.06 -10.85 -6.49
CA LYS A 260 -3.45 -9.81 -7.44
C LYS A 260 -2.29 -9.41 -8.36
N PHE A 261 -1.13 -9.12 -7.78
CA PHE A 261 0.05 -8.69 -8.52
C PHE A 261 0.53 -9.75 -9.50
N PHE A 262 0.63 -11.01 -9.09
CA PHE A 262 0.98 -12.12 -9.99
C PHE A 262 -0.04 -12.29 -11.12
N ALA A 263 -1.32 -12.21 -10.83
CA ALA A 263 -2.37 -12.32 -11.84
C ALA A 263 -2.31 -11.18 -12.88
N ILE A 264 -2.09 -9.92 -12.46
CA ILE A 264 -1.88 -8.78 -13.37
C ILE A 264 -0.65 -9.01 -14.25
N THR A 265 0.46 -9.47 -13.66
CA THR A 265 1.70 -9.68 -14.42
C THR A 265 1.57 -10.81 -15.45
N ASP A 266 0.69 -11.76 -15.23
CA ASP A 266 0.42 -12.84 -16.19
C ASP A 266 -0.56 -12.44 -17.30
N LEU A 267 -1.50 -11.53 -17.02
CA LEU A 267 -2.52 -11.11 -17.98
C LEU A 267 -1.92 -10.57 -19.30
N ASN A 268 -0.83 -9.83 -19.24
CA ASN A 268 -0.22 -9.25 -20.44
C ASN A 268 1.30 -9.39 -20.50
N PHE A 269 1.85 -10.49 -19.99
CA PHE A 269 3.29 -10.78 -20.00
C PHE A 269 4.16 -9.71 -19.33
N TYR A 270 3.69 -9.09 -18.25
CA TYR A 270 4.46 -8.12 -17.46
C TYR A 270 5.49 -8.81 -16.54
N ARG A 271 6.09 -9.89 -17.04
CA ARG A 271 7.05 -10.73 -16.29
C ARG A 271 8.19 -9.92 -15.71
N HIS A 272 8.62 -8.86 -16.42
CA HIS A 272 9.74 -8.02 -15.97
C HIS A 272 9.46 -7.37 -14.61
N ALA A 273 8.21 -7.05 -14.30
CA ALA A 273 7.81 -6.51 -12.99
C ALA A 273 8.03 -7.51 -11.82
N ARG A 274 8.13 -8.82 -12.11
CA ARG A 274 8.38 -9.88 -11.10
C ARG A 274 9.85 -10.26 -10.95
N ILE A 275 10.75 -9.73 -11.77
CA ILE A 275 12.18 -9.96 -11.59
C ILE A 275 12.61 -9.29 -10.29
N ASN A 276 13.36 -10.00 -9.45
CA ASN A 276 13.76 -9.52 -8.12
C ASN A 276 14.38 -8.10 -8.12
N LYS A 277 15.14 -7.78 -9.17
CA LYS A 277 15.68 -6.43 -9.41
C LYS A 277 14.58 -5.36 -9.59
N SER A 278 13.46 -5.69 -10.21
CA SER A 278 12.37 -4.74 -10.52
C SER A 278 11.32 -4.66 -9.42
N VAL A 279 11.13 -5.72 -8.66
CA VAL A 279 10.15 -5.77 -7.57
C VAL A 279 10.46 -4.73 -6.50
N ARG A 280 9.42 -4.05 -6.02
CA ARG A 280 9.47 -3.13 -4.87
C ARG A 280 8.53 -3.64 -3.79
N TYR A 281 9.03 -3.62 -2.56
CA TYR A 281 8.35 -4.17 -1.39
C TYR A 281 8.04 -3.03 -0.43
N TYR A 282 6.77 -2.71 -0.29
CA TYR A 282 6.33 -1.79 0.75
C TYR A 282 6.03 -2.61 2.01
N TYR A 283 6.70 -2.28 3.11
CA TYR A 283 6.40 -2.87 4.40
C TYR A 283 5.36 -2.01 5.11
N ASN A 284 4.14 -2.53 5.21
CA ASN A 284 3.04 -1.82 5.82
C ASN A 284 3.21 -1.78 7.35
N PRO A 285 3.38 -0.61 7.97
CA PRO A 285 3.67 -0.49 9.41
C PRO A 285 2.52 -0.92 10.31
N ILE A 286 1.28 -1.00 9.77
CA ILE A 286 0.09 -1.34 10.53
C ILE A 286 -0.19 -2.84 10.49
N SER A 287 -0.08 -3.47 9.34
CA SER A 287 -0.29 -4.91 9.18
C SER A 287 0.97 -5.74 9.42
N ALA A 288 2.15 -5.11 9.43
CA ALA A 288 3.47 -5.73 9.47
C ALA A 288 3.71 -6.73 8.32
N LEU A 289 3.13 -6.47 7.14
CA LEU A 289 3.21 -7.32 5.96
C LEU A 289 3.84 -6.58 4.79
N PHE A 290 4.55 -7.32 3.94
CA PHE A 290 5.03 -6.82 2.65
C PHE A 290 3.92 -6.82 1.62
N GLU A 291 3.72 -5.67 0.98
CA GLU A 291 2.83 -5.47 -0.16
C GLU A 291 3.63 -5.16 -1.42
N PRO A 292 3.20 -5.60 -2.61
CA PRO A 292 3.88 -5.27 -3.86
C PRO A 292 3.60 -3.84 -4.29
N ILE A 293 4.63 -3.19 -4.87
CA ILE A 293 4.44 -1.96 -5.64
C ILE A 293 4.63 -2.30 -7.11
N GLY A 294 3.67 -1.92 -7.94
CA GLY A 294 3.78 -2.06 -9.38
C GLY A 294 4.92 -1.18 -9.93
N TYR A 295 5.91 -1.80 -10.58
CA TYR A 295 7.04 -1.09 -11.19
C TYR A 295 7.64 -1.93 -12.33
N ASP A 296 8.17 -1.24 -13.34
CA ASP A 296 8.87 -1.87 -14.47
C ASP A 296 8.01 -2.91 -15.21
N GLY A 297 6.71 -2.59 -15.34
CA GLY A 297 5.67 -3.45 -15.85
C GLY A 297 5.56 -3.47 -17.38
N HIS A 298 6.65 -3.22 -18.08
CA HIS A 298 6.61 -3.29 -19.52
C HIS A 298 6.43 -4.73 -20.01
N ARG A 299 5.69 -4.88 -21.09
CA ARG A 299 5.46 -6.16 -21.73
C ARG A 299 6.78 -6.77 -22.19
N SER A 300 7.11 -7.96 -21.69
CA SER A 300 8.24 -8.72 -22.22
C SER A 300 7.90 -9.12 -23.65
N GLN A 301 8.42 -8.39 -24.64
CA GLN A 301 8.23 -8.80 -26.02
C GLN A 301 9.15 -9.96 -26.35
N PRO A 302 8.60 -11.01 -26.91
CA PRO A 302 9.35 -11.99 -27.69
C PRO A 302 9.95 -11.29 -28.94
N ASN A 303 11.17 -11.63 -29.31
CA ASN A 303 11.71 -11.26 -30.60
C ASN A 303 10.74 -11.73 -31.71
N TYR A 304 10.07 -10.84 -32.39
CA TYR A 304 8.99 -11.12 -33.34
C TYR A 304 9.36 -12.14 -34.43
N SER A 305 10.60 -12.20 -34.87
CA SER A 305 11.07 -13.12 -35.90
C SER A 305 11.20 -14.60 -35.47
N LYS A 306 11.48 -14.86 -34.20
CA LYS A 306 11.54 -16.23 -33.65
C LYS A 306 10.18 -16.78 -33.21
N TYR A 307 9.14 -15.96 -33.14
CA TYR A 307 7.93 -16.23 -32.37
C TYR A 307 6.67 -16.55 -33.16
N ILE A 308 6.67 -16.31 -34.48
CA ILE A 308 5.53 -16.74 -35.31
C ILE A 308 5.32 -18.27 -35.22
N ASN A 309 6.40 -19.02 -35.07
CA ASN A 309 6.29 -20.50 -34.95
C ASN A 309 6.18 -21.01 -33.48
N ASN A 310 6.49 -20.19 -32.45
CA ASN A 310 6.44 -20.59 -31.04
C ASN A 310 5.40 -19.81 -30.23
N TRP A 311 4.52 -19.02 -30.86
CA TRP A 311 3.50 -18.25 -30.19
C TRP A 311 2.57 -19.11 -29.31
N LYS A 312 2.25 -20.33 -29.74
CA LYS A 312 1.46 -21.28 -28.92
C LYS A 312 2.18 -21.66 -27.62
N GLN A 313 3.49 -21.89 -27.66
CA GLN A 313 4.28 -22.31 -26.50
C GLN A 313 4.52 -21.17 -25.49
N LEU A 314 4.65 -19.92 -25.96
CA LEU A 314 4.82 -18.75 -25.10
C LEU A 314 3.49 -18.29 -24.50
N ASN A 315 2.39 -18.52 -25.21
CA ASN A 315 1.07 -18.14 -24.73
C ASN A 315 0.63 -18.89 -23.47
N THR A 316 1.23 -20.07 -23.18
CA THR A 316 0.92 -20.85 -21.97
C THR A 316 1.79 -20.45 -20.76
N GLN A 317 2.88 -19.69 -20.95
CA GLN A 317 3.73 -19.26 -19.84
C GLN A 317 2.97 -18.35 -18.88
N ASN A 318 2.94 -18.73 -17.63
CA ASN A 318 2.39 -17.98 -16.52
C ASN A 318 3.24 -18.21 -15.26
N SER A 319 2.97 -17.48 -14.20
CA SER A 319 3.74 -17.56 -12.95
C SER A 319 3.74 -18.97 -12.34
N PHE A 320 2.66 -19.70 -12.47
CA PHE A 320 2.58 -21.05 -11.93
C PHE A 320 3.46 -22.02 -12.73
N GLU A 321 3.48 -21.93 -14.06
CA GLU A 321 4.43 -22.71 -14.91
C GLU A 321 5.90 -22.36 -14.61
N GLU A 322 6.19 -21.09 -14.38
CA GLU A 322 7.51 -20.66 -13.96
C GLU A 322 7.92 -21.27 -12.62
N ALA A 323 6.99 -21.31 -11.67
CA ALA A 323 7.19 -21.95 -10.37
C ALA A 323 7.40 -23.46 -10.48
N LEU A 324 6.63 -24.14 -11.33
CA LEU A 324 6.80 -25.58 -11.64
C LEU A 324 8.16 -25.87 -12.29
N THR A 325 8.60 -25.02 -13.21
CA THR A 325 9.90 -25.13 -13.86
C THR A 325 11.03 -24.98 -12.84
N CYS A 326 10.92 -24.01 -11.94
CA CYS A 326 11.88 -23.81 -10.86
C CYS A 326 11.90 -24.99 -9.89
N LYS A 327 10.74 -25.53 -9.52
CA LYS A 327 10.64 -26.72 -8.66
C LYS A 327 11.34 -27.93 -9.24
N LYS A 328 11.26 -28.16 -10.56
CA LYS A 328 11.89 -29.30 -11.23
C LYS A 328 13.43 -29.24 -11.14
N ASN A 329 14.00 -28.04 -11.11
CA ASN A 329 15.47 -27.87 -11.00
C ASN A 329 15.78 -26.59 -10.17
N LEU A 330 15.67 -26.71 -8.85
CA LEU A 330 15.84 -25.61 -7.93
C LEU A 330 17.27 -25.02 -7.97
N ILE A 331 18.29 -25.86 -8.14
CA ILE A 331 19.68 -25.43 -8.21
C ILE A 331 19.87 -24.50 -9.40
N LEU A 332 19.48 -24.95 -10.61
CA LEU A 332 19.56 -24.12 -11.81
C LEU A 332 18.71 -22.85 -11.73
N CYS A 333 17.58 -22.90 -11.02
CA CYS A 333 16.69 -21.77 -10.83
C CYS A 333 17.35 -20.68 -9.97
N VAL A 334 18.14 -21.08 -8.97
CA VAL A 334 18.87 -20.18 -8.07
C VAL A 334 20.17 -19.70 -8.70
N GLU A 335 20.89 -20.57 -9.38
CA GLU A 335 22.25 -20.31 -9.90
C GLU A 335 22.26 -19.57 -11.24
N ASN A 336 21.24 -19.78 -12.10
CA ASN A 336 21.14 -19.09 -13.39
C ASN A 336 20.76 -17.61 -13.21
N GLN A 337 21.78 -16.86 -12.92
CA GLN A 337 21.73 -15.43 -12.68
C GLN A 337 21.06 -14.67 -13.83
N GLY A 338 20.03 -13.94 -13.56
CA GLY A 338 19.45 -12.92 -14.43
C GLY A 338 18.28 -13.33 -15.33
N ARG A 339 18.14 -14.58 -15.77
CA ARG A 339 17.01 -15.01 -16.61
C ARG A 339 15.89 -15.73 -15.85
N LEU A 340 16.19 -16.31 -14.70
CA LEU A 340 15.27 -17.15 -13.93
C LEU A 340 14.87 -16.58 -12.56
N ASN A 341 15.27 -15.36 -12.22
CA ASN A 341 14.97 -14.76 -10.91
C ASN A 341 13.46 -14.60 -10.64
N GLY A 342 12.68 -14.32 -11.68
CA GLY A 342 11.21 -14.31 -11.58
C GLY A 342 10.63 -15.68 -11.25
N ASN A 343 11.25 -16.75 -11.77
CA ASN A 343 10.81 -18.11 -11.53
C ASN A 343 11.04 -18.52 -10.08
N TYR A 344 12.17 -18.13 -9.47
CA TYR A 344 12.42 -18.39 -8.06
C TYR A 344 11.43 -17.67 -7.14
N MET A 345 11.12 -16.42 -7.42
CA MET A 345 10.08 -15.70 -6.69
C MET A 345 8.73 -16.42 -6.83
N ALA A 346 8.34 -16.81 -8.04
CA ALA A 346 7.12 -17.58 -8.26
C ALA A 346 7.13 -18.88 -7.45
N TYR A 347 8.24 -19.63 -7.46
CA TYR A 347 8.38 -20.84 -6.66
C TYR A 347 8.15 -20.58 -5.17
N LYS A 348 8.70 -19.50 -4.60
CA LYS A 348 8.54 -19.12 -3.19
C LYS A 348 7.10 -18.84 -2.79
N PHE A 349 6.27 -18.36 -3.72
CA PHE A 349 4.86 -18.06 -3.46
C PHE A 349 3.95 -19.27 -3.74
N PHE A 350 4.20 -20.02 -4.81
CA PHE A 350 3.31 -21.12 -5.22
C PHE A 350 3.56 -22.43 -4.46
N PHE A 351 4.72 -22.61 -3.83
CA PHE A 351 5.05 -23.86 -3.13
C PHE A 351 5.36 -23.61 -1.65
N ASN A 352 4.92 -24.52 -0.78
CA ASN A 352 5.24 -24.51 0.64
C ASN A 352 6.63 -25.15 0.90
N ASN A 353 7.03 -25.26 2.16
CA ASN A 353 8.31 -25.83 2.58
C ASN A 353 8.52 -27.30 2.20
N GLN A 354 7.44 -28.05 2.03
CA GLN A 354 7.45 -29.48 1.64
C GLN A 354 7.45 -29.64 0.10
N GLY A 355 7.51 -28.54 -0.64
CA GLY A 355 7.42 -28.54 -2.09
C GLY A 355 6.00 -28.86 -2.61
N GLN A 356 4.98 -28.79 -1.76
CA GLN A 356 3.59 -28.90 -2.16
C GLN A 356 3.05 -27.53 -2.58
N ILE A 357 1.96 -27.52 -3.36
CA ILE A 357 1.30 -26.28 -3.76
C ILE A 357 0.81 -25.55 -2.50
N ASN A 358 1.17 -24.25 -2.38
CA ASN A 358 0.61 -23.36 -1.38
C ASN A 358 -0.83 -23.00 -1.79
N LEU A 359 -1.79 -23.73 -1.29
CA LEU A 359 -3.19 -23.63 -1.70
C LEU A 359 -3.81 -22.28 -1.34
N ASP A 360 -3.41 -21.65 -0.23
CA ASP A 360 -3.91 -20.32 0.14
C ASP A 360 -3.52 -19.26 -0.91
N PHE A 361 -2.25 -19.25 -1.34
CA PHE A 361 -1.81 -18.35 -2.40
C PHE A 361 -2.42 -18.74 -3.76
N PHE A 362 -2.37 -20.02 -4.11
CA PHE A 362 -2.81 -20.50 -5.42
C PHE A 362 -4.31 -20.28 -5.65
N SER A 363 -5.16 -20.49 -4.64
CA SER A 363 -6.59 -20.25 -4.75
C SER A 363 -6.91 -18.79 -5.00
N LYS A 364 -6.26 -17.87 -4.25
CA LYS A 364 -6.40 -16.43 -4.44
C LYS A 364 -5.90 -15.97 -5.80
N TYR A 365 -4.69 -16.43 -6.21
CA TYR A 365 -4.15 -16.13 -7.52
C TYR A 365 -5.09 -16.57 -8.63
N LYS A 366 -5.65 -17.79 -8.55
CA LYS A 366 -6.58 -18.29 -9.54
C LYS A 366 -7.89 -17.52 -9.58
N LYS A 367 -8.44 -17.14 -8.42
CA LYS A 367 -9.61 -16.24 -8.34
C LYS A 367 -9.35 -14.95 -9.12
N TRP A 368 -8.17 -14.34 -8.97
CA TRP A 368 -7.83 -13.11 -9.68
C TRP A 368 -7.56 -13.33 -11.16
N ILE A 369 -6.97 -14.45 -11.56
CA ILE A 369 -6.90 -14.82 -12.99
C ILE A 369 -8.30 -14.96 -13.59
N GLN A 370 -9.24 -15.61 -12.90
CA GLN A 370 -10.63 -15.73 -13.36
C GLN A 370 -11.29 -14.36 -13.55
N TYR A 371 -11.12 -13.47 -12.58
CA TYR A 371 -11.67 -12.12 -12.64
C TYR A 371 -11.08 -11.32 -13.80
N LEU A 372 -9.75 -11.22 -13.88
CA LEU A 372 -9.04 -10.43 -14.88
C LEU A 372 -9.19 -10.96 -16.32
N THR A 373 -9.48 -12.26 -16.51
CA THR A 373 -9.68 -12.87 -17.82
C THR A 373 -11.16 -12.93 -18.22
N SER A 374 -12.07 -12.41 -17.42
CA SER A 374 -13.48 -12.31 -17.79
C SER A 374 -13.69 -11.21 -18.84
N ASN A 375 -14.64 -11.43 -19.74
CA ASN A 375 -14.97 -10.43 -20.74
C ASN A 375 -15.56 -9.18 -20.07
N GLU A 376 -16.39 -9.36 -19.04
CA GLU A 376 -17.02 -8.29 -18.29
C GLU A 376 -15.98 -7.32 -17.75
N PHE A 377 -14.93 -7.82 -17.10
CA PHE A 377 -13.84 -7.00 -16.59
C PHE A 377 -13.08 -6.28 -17.70
N LEU A 378 -12.70 -7.02 -18.75
CA LEU A 378 -11.90 -6.44 -19.84
C LEU A 378 -12.68 -5.38 -20.62
N ASP A 379 -13.95 -5.63 -20.90
CA ASP A 379 -14.81 -4.68 -21.62
C ASP A 379 -15.00 -3.41 -20.81
N GLU A 380 -15.29 -3.51 -19.52
CA GLU A 380 -15.40 -2.36 -18.62
C GLU A 380 -14.08 -1.62 -18.49
N PHE A 381 -12.97 -2.31 -18.29
CA PHE A 381 -11.64 -1.72 -18.15
C PHE A 381 -11.26 -0.88 -19.38
N PHE A 382 -11.45 -1.41 -20.58
CA PHE A 382 -11.09 -0.72 -21.82
C PHE A 382 -12.11 0.36 -22.21
N GLU A 383 -13.38 0.21 -21.93
CA GLU A 383 -14.38 1.24 -22.21
C GLU A 383 -14.17 2.46 -21.30
N ASN A 384 -13.94 2.27 -20.01
CA ASN A 384 -13.66 3.34 -19.06
C ASN A 384 -12.39 4.15 -19.42
N ARG A 385 -11.47 3.58 -20.19
CA ARG A 385 -10.17 4.19 -20.55
C ARG A 385 -10.02 4.48 -22.05
N LYS A 386 -11.06 4.36 -22.81
CA LYS A 386 -11.06 4.43 -24.28
C LYS A 386 -10.50 5.75 -24.81
N GLU A 387 -10.96 6.87 -24.29
CA GLU A 387 -10.50 8.20 -24.74
C GLU A 387 -9.05 8.46 -24.34
N GLU A 388 -8.62 8.00 -23.17
CA GLU A 388 -7.25 8.16 -22.73
C GLU A 388 -6.29 7.27 -23.51
N ILE A 389 -6.65 6.02 -23.80
CA ILE A 389 -5.91 5.13 -24.70
C ILE A 389 -5.79 5.74 -26.09
N LYS A 390 -6.86 6.31 -26.63
CA LYS A 390 -6.87 6.99 -27.93
C LYS A 390 -5.92 8.18 -27.94
N LYS A 391 -5.97 9.01 -26.89
CA LYS A 391 -5.06 10.15 -26.71
C LYS A 391 -3.60 9.70 -26.68
N ILE A 392 -3.26 8.77 -25.80
CA ILE A 392 -1.89 8.26 -25.62
C ILE A 392 -1.36 7.65 -26.92
N ASN A 393 -2.15 6.82 -27.59
CA ASN A 393 -1.77 6.24 -28.88
C ASN A 393 -1.52 7.32 -29.93
N SER A 394 -2.37 8.35 -30.01
CA SER A 394 -2.20 9.44 -30.96
C SER A 394 -0.88 10.17 -30.73
N LEU A 395 -0.52 10.46 -29.49
CA LEU A 395 0.76 11.07 -29.12
C LEU A 395 1.97 10.20 -29.47
N ILE A 396 1.86 8.88 -29.21
CA ILE A 396 2.95 7.94 -29.51
C ILE A 396 3.12 7.81 -31.02
N TYR A 397 2.05 7.69 -31.81
CA TYR A 397 2.12 7.59 -33.26
C TYR A 397 2.67 8.86 -33.90
N ASP A 398 2.43 10.05 -33.33
CA ASP A 398 3.01 11.29 -33.80
C ASP A 398 4.53 11.30 -33.64
N ASP A 399 5.05 10.90 -32.49
CA ASP A 399 6.49 10.89 -32.19
C ASP A 399 7.26 9.75 -32.88
N TYR A 400 6.61 8.58 -33.11
CA TYR A 400 7.27 7.35 -33.51
C TYR A 400 6.84 6.79 -34.88
N PHE A 401 6.14 7.55 -35.70
CA PHE A 401 5.58 7.03 -36.96
C PHE A 401 6.63 6.53 -37.97
N PHE A 402 7.80 7.15 -38.04
CA PHE A 402 8.87 6.83 -38.97
C PHE A 402 10.24 6.61 -38.32
N THR A 403 10.34 6.46 -37.04
CA THR A 403 11.63 6.28 -36.38
C THR A 403 12.10 4.85 -36.41
N ASP A 404 13.39 4.65 -36.66
CA ASP A 404 14.05 3.36 -36.68
C ASP A 404 14.29 2.88 -35.23
N HIS A 405 13.51 1.88 -34.79
CA HIS A 405 13.52 1.40 -33.39
C HIS A 405 14.42 0.20 -33.13
N ASN A 406 15.53 0.15 -33.80
CA ASN A 406 16.36 -1.03 -34.04
C ASN A 406 17.07 -1.66 -32.84
N TYR A 407 17.05 -1.09 -31.63
CA TYR A 407 18.04 -1.52 -30.66
C TYR A 407 17.65 -2.69 -29.76
N PHE A 408 16.38 -2.86 -29.40
CA PHE A 408 15.94 -3.95 -28.50
C PHE A 408 14.77 -4.78 -28.99
N TYR A 409 13.92 -4.23 -29.84
CA TYR A 409 12.63 -4.86 -30.19
C TYR A 409 12.48 -5.16 -31.68
N GLY A 410 13.55 -4.97 -32.47
CA GLY A 410 13.52 -5.12 -33.91
C GLY A 410 12.81 -3.98 -34.63
N PRO A 411 12.95 -3.86 -35.96
CA PRO A 411 12.27 -2.88 -36.75
C PRO A 411 10.78 -3.19 -36.76
N GLY A 412 9.96 -2.19 -36.47
CA GLY A 412 8.52 -2.34 -36.54
C GLY A 412 7.82 -1.05 -36.21
N ILE A 413 6.70 -0.84 -36.88
CA ILE A 413 5.79 0.26 -36.56
C ILE A 413 5.12 -0.09 -35.24
N TYR A 414 5.17 0.82 -34.26
CA TYR A 414 4.41 0.68 -33.01
C TYR A 414 2.92 0.47 -33.33
N TYR A 415 2.34 -0.54 -32.74
CA TYR A 415 0.91 -0.79 -32.82
C TYR A 415 0.39 -1.39 -31.53
N PHE A 416 -0.61 -0.72 -30.96
CA PHE A 416 -1.34 -1.25 -29.81
C PHE A 416 -2.68 -1.86 -30.26
N SER A 417 -2.96 -3.07 -29.80
CA SER A 417 -4.24 -3.74 -29.97
C SER A 417 -4.70 -4.30 -28.62
N LYS A 418 -5.90 -3.91 -28.20
CA LYS A 418 -6.52 -4.52 -27.02
C LYS A 418 -6.84 -6.01 -27.23
N GLU A 419 -7.06 -6.39 -28.46
CA GLU A 419 -7.34 -7.78 -28.86
C GLU A 419 -6.22 -8.73 -28.48
N ASP A 420 -4.96 -8.28 -28.44
CA ASP A 420 -3.83 -9.09 -27.96
C ASP A 420 -3.98 -9.44 -26.48
N ILE A 421 -4.58 -8.57 -25.68
CA ILE A 421 -4.86 -8.83 -24.26
C ILE A 421 -6.03 -9.81 -24.11
N TYR A 422 -7.07 -9.70 -24.94
CA TYR A 422 -8.18 -10.68 -24.95
C TYR A 422 -7.71 -12.08 -25.38
N ILE A 423 -6.85 -12.15 -26.39
CA ILE A 423 -6.25 -13.43 -26.82
C ILE A 423 -5.43 -14.04 -25.66
N ARG A 424 -4.65 -13.21 -24.98
CA ARG A 424 -3.86 -13.66 -23.82
C ARG A 424 -4.76 -14.10 -22.67
N ALA A 425 -5.81 -13.36 -22.37
CA ALA A 425 -6.80 -13.69 -21.34
C ALA A 425 -7.45 -15.05 -21.64
N LYS A 426 -7.86 -15.27 -22.90
CA LYS A 426 -8.39 -16.57 -23.35
C LYS A 426 -7.38 -17.68 -23.14
N THR A 427 -6.12 -17.49 -23.53
CA THR A 427 -5.07 -18.50 -23.38
C THR A 427 -4.81 -18.85 -21.90
N LEU A 428 -4.80 -17.87 -21.00
CA LEU A 428 -4.69 -18.13 -19.57
C LEU A 428 -5.91 -18.89 -19.03
N LYS A 429 -7.09 -18.49 -19.47
CA LYS A 429 -8.34 -19.16 -19.13
C LYS A 429 -8.30 -20.64 -19.56
N ASP A 430 -7.95 -20.91 -20.82
CA ASP A 430 -7.84 -22.25 -21.38
C ASP A 430 -6.78 -23.09 -20.65
N TYR A 431 -5.61 -22.51 -20.33
CA TYR A 431 -4.58 -23.18 -19.54
C TYR A 431 -5.12 -23.68 -18.20
N PHE A 432 -5.83 -22.85 -17.45
CA PHE A 432 -6.39 -23.25 -16.16
C PHE A 432 -7.64 -24.12 -16.27
N LEU A 433 -8.32 -24.15 -17.42
CA LEU A 433 -9.38 -25.10 -17.72
C LEU A 433 -8.86 -26.54 -18.00
N GLU A 434 -7.74 -26.63 -18.73
CA GLU A 434 -7.18 -27.91 -19.18
C GLU A 434 -6.30 -28.58 -18.11
N THR A 435 -5.90 -27.89 -17.06
CA THR A 435 -5.03 -28.46 -16.01
C THR A 435 -5.80 -29.51 -15.20
N PRO A 436 -5.37 -30.79 -15.18
CA PRO A 436 -6.21 -31.91 -14.75
C PRO A 436 -6.46 -32.01 -13.24
N ASP A 437 -5.67 -31.41 -12.37
CA ASP A 437 -5.82 -31.56 -10.92
C ASP A 437 -6.22 -30.26 -10.24
N LYS A 438 -7.53 -30.12 -9.99
CA LYS A 438 -8.12 -28.86 -9.54
C LYS A 438 -8.81 -28.94 -8.17
N VAL A 439 -8.91 -30.12 -7.59
CA VAL A 439 -9.49 -30.32 -6.26
C VAL A 439 -8.43 -30.86 -5.32
N PHE A 440 -8.23 -30.15 -4.24
CA PHE A 440 -7.22 -30.45 -3.23
C PHE A 440 -7.89 -30.70 -1.90
N PHE A 441 -7.30 -31.60 -1.14
CA PHE A 441 -7.79 -32.01 0.17
C PHE A 441 -6.69 -31.87 1.18
N GLU A 442 -6.99 -31.18 2.28
CA GLU A 442 -6.07 -30.97 3.40
C GLU A 442 -6.77 -31.28 4.70
N GLN A 443 -6.17 -32.09 5.55
CA GLN A 443 -6.68 -32.35 6.88
C GLN A 443 -5.93 -31.51 7.93
N PHE A 444 -6.71 -30.81 8.77
CA PHE A 444 -6.24 -30.03 9.91
C PHE A 444 -6.91 -30.58 11.16
N SER A 445 -6.17 -31.29 11.98
CA SER A 445 -6.75 -31.90 13.18
C SER A 445 -8.02 -32.69 12.84
N THR A 446 -9.18 -32.23 13.25
CA THR A 446 -10.48 -32.86 12.99
C THR A 446 -11.23 -32.27 11.80
N ASN A 447 -10.67 -31.32 11.10
CA ASN A 447 -11.31 -30.66 9.95
C ASN A 447 -10.67 -31.13 8.65
N LEU A 448 -11.49 -31.43 7.66
CA LEU A 448 -11.08 -31.64 6.28
C LEU A 448 -11.42 -30.39 5.46
N LYS A 449 -10.40 -29.76 4.90
CA LYS A 449 -10.53 -28.65 3.99
C LYS A 449 -10.51 -29.17 2.55
N ILE A 450 -11.53 -28.85 1.81
CA ILE A 450 -11.65 -29.17 0.40
C ILE A 450 -11.52 -27.86 -0.37
N THR A 451 -10.53 -27.77 -1.25
CA THR A 451 -10.34 -26.60 -2.11
C THR A 451 -10.57 -27.00 -3.57
N ASN A 452 -11.70 -26.60 -4.12
CA ASN A 452 -12.06 -26.82 -5.52
C ASN A 452 -11.67 -25.59 -6.35
N LEU A 453 -10.61 -25.73 -7.13
CA LEU A 453 -10.09 -24.69 -8.04
C LEU A 453 -10.53 -24.94 -9.49
N SER A 454 -11.55 -25.74 -9.74
CA SER A 454 -12.07 -25.93 -11.09
C SER A 454 -12.64 -24.61 -11.65
N TYR A 455 -12.55 -24.46 -12.98
CA TYR A 455 -12.98 -23.23 -13.67
C TYR A 455 -14.49 -23.26 -14.00
N ASN A 456 -15.05 -24.44 -14.14
CA ASN A 456 -16.48 -24.68 -14.40
C ASN A 456 -17.12 -25.35 -13.19
N ASN A 457 -18.41 -25.12 -12.98
CA ASN A 457 -19.24 -25.89 -12.03
C ASN A 457 -19.24 -27.39 -12.44
N LEU A 458 -18.12 -28.05 -12.22
CA LEU A 458 -18.11 -29.49 -12.21
C LEU A 458 -18.73 -29.93 -10.89
N SER A 459 -19.91 -30.48 -10.93
CA SER A 459 -20.49 -31.13 -9.77
C SER A 459 -19.62 -32.35 -9.43
N LEU A 460 -18.72 -32.15 -8.49
CA LEU A 460 -17.93 -33.24 -7.92
C LEU A 460 -18.63 -33.69 -6.65
N GLN A 461 -18.88 -34.97 -6.54
CA GLN A 461 -19.41 -35.57 -5.32
C GLN A 461 -18.29 -36.31 -4.59
N VAL A 462 -18.15 -36.03 -3.31
CA VAL A 462 -17.30 -36.83 -2.43
C VAL A 462 -18.13 -38.03 -1.96
N ASP A 463 -17.77 -39.19 -2.44
CA ASP A 463 -18.48 -40.41 -2.08
C ASP A 463 -17.99 -40.95 -0.73
N GLU A 464 -16.70 -41.07 -0.57
CA GLU A 464 -16.10 -41.80 0.54
C GLU A 464 -14.71 -41.23 0.92
N ILE A 465 -14.40 -41.25 2.22
CA ILE A 465 -13.07 -40.96 2.76
C ILE A 465 -12.52 -42.19 3.45
N GLN A 466 -11.26 -42.54 3.16
CA GLN A 466 -10.48 -43.56 3.84
C GLN A 466 -9.57 -42.95 4.88
N CYS A 467 -9.78 -43.27 6.14
CA CYS A 467 -9.04 -42.77 7.25
C CYS A 467 -8.43 -43.88 8.09
N ARG A 468 -7.24 -43.64 8.65
CA ARG A 468 -6.53 -44.57 9.54
C ARG A 468 -6.71 -44.12 11.00
N ASN A 469 -7.12 -45.01 11.88
CA ASN A 469 -7.23 -44.77 13.30
C ASN A 469 -5.83 -44.61 13.91
N GLN A 470 -5.55 -43.55 14.64
CA GLN A 470 -4.22 -43.29 15.23
C GLN A 470 -3.84 -44.25 16.37
N LYS A 471 -4.83 -44.90 17.00
CA LYS A 471 -4.57 -45.80 18.16
C LYS A 471 -4.26 -47.22 17.73
N ASN A 472 -4.95 -47.76 16.73
CA ASN A 472 -4.86 -49.19 16.34
C ASN A 472 -4.39 -49.43 14.91
N ASN A 473 -4.05 -48.37 14.17
CA ASN A 473 -3.62 -48.37 12.76
C ASN A 473 -4.61 -49.03 11.76
N GLN A 474 -5.84 -49.26 12.17
CA GLN A 474 -6.86 -49.84 11.26
C GLN A 474 -7.46 -48.79 10.36
N TYR A 475 -7.71 -49.17 9.12
CA TYR A 475 -8.39 -48.32 8.12
C TYR A 475 -9.90 -48.42 8.25
N LYS A 476 -10.58 -47.29 8.17
CA LYS A 476 -12.03 -47.18 8.13
C LYS A 476 -12.45 -46.24 7.02
N ASN A 477 -13.47 -46.62 6.26
CA ASN A 477 -14.08 -45.81 5.24
C ASN A 477 -15.34 -45.14 5.77
N PHE A 478 -15.46 -43.85 5.52
CA PHE A 478 -16.64 -43.04 5.88
C PHE A 478 -17.32 -42.56 4.62
N LYS A 479 -18.59 -42.84 4.44
CA LYS A 479 -19.42 -42.33 3.34
C LYS A 479 -19.79 -40.88 3.65
N LEU A 480 -19.56 -39.98 2.71
CA LEU A 480 -19.83 -38.53 2.87
C LEU A 480 -21.01 -38.06 1.99
N ASN A 481 -21.10 -38.54 0.76
CA ASN A 481 -22.13 -38.17 -0.23
C ASN A 481 -22.35 -36.65 -0.34
N LEU A 482 -21.24 -35.88 -0.39
CA LEU A 482 -21.25 -34.43 -0.40
C LEU A 482 -20.94 -33.89 -1.80
N ASN A 483 -21.75 -32.95 -2.27
CA ASN A 483 -21.45 -32.17 -3.47
C ASN A 483 -20.50 -31.03 -3.14
N ILE A 484 -19.42 -30.91 -3.92
CA ILE A 484 -18.41 -29.85 -3.75
C ILE A 484 -18.65 -28.74 -4.76
N ASN A 485 -18.88 -27.54 -4.27
CA ASN A 485 -18.93 -26.34 -5.09
C ASN A 485 -17.53 -25.76 -5.39
N ILE A 486 -17.44 -24.79 -6.30
CA ILE A 486 -16.22 -24.03 -6.54
C ILE A 486 -15.91 -23.21 -5.29
N GLY A 487 -14.65 -23.26 -4.82
CA GLY A 487 -14.22 -22.57 -3.65
C GLY A 487 -13.62 -23.47 -2.58
N THR A 488 -13.69 -23.06 -1.34
CA THR A 488 -13.16 -23.83 -0.21
C THR A 488 -14.30 -24.19 0.73
N GLU A 489 -14.43 -25.47 1.03
CA GLU A 489 -15.37 -26.02 2.01
C GLU A 489 -14.61 -26.65 3.18
N LEU A 490 -15.14 -26.53 4.39
CA LEU A 490 -14.63 -27.16 5.60
C LEU A 490 -15.64 -28.16 6.11
N ILE A 491 -15.18 -29.38 6.30
CA ILE A 491 -15.97 -30.48 6.86
C ILE A 491 -15.39 -30.82 8.22
N ASP A 492 -16.19 -30.76 9.28
CA ASP A 492 -15.79 -31.26 10.59
C ASP A 492 -15.96 -32.79 10.64
N LEU A 493 -14.85 -33.49 10.69
CA LEU A 493 -14.79 -34.95 10.76
C LEU A 493 -15.38 -35.48 12.07
N LYS A 494 -15.54 -34.67 13.12
CA LYS A 494 -16.20 -35.05 14.38
C LYS A 494 -17.67 -35.42 14.15
N ASN A 495 -18.30 -34.89 13.10
CA ASN A 495 -19.66 -35.25 12.74
C ASN A 495 -19.79 -36.71 12.30
N PHE A 496 -18.68 -37.36 11.95
CA PHE A 496 -18.66 -38.74 11.44
C PHE A 496 -17.97 -39.70 12.38
N THR A 497 -17.16 -39.21 13.34
CA THR A 497 -16.46 -40.06 14.29
C THR A 497 -16.03 -39.27 15.55
N LYS A 498 -16.10 -39.99 16.73
CA LYS A 498 -15.61 -39.50 18.02
C LYS A 498 -14.10 -39.81 18.24
N GLU A 499 -13.49 -40.61 17.38
CA GLU A 499 -12.11 -41.04 17.48
C GLU A 499 -11.14 -40.18 16.65
N SER A 500 -9.85 -40.20 17.03
CA SER A 500 -8.81 -39.50 16.28
C SER A 500 -8.41 -40.30 15.05
N PHE A 501 -8.76 -39.81 13.87
CA PHE A 501 -8.43 -40.36 12.56
C PHE A 501 -7.52 -39.46 11.76
N VAL A 502 -6.59 -40.07 11.02
CA VAL A 502 -5.83 -39.42 9.95
C VAL A 502 -6.37 -39.94 8.62
N CYS A 503 -6.96 -39.06 7.83
CA CYS A 503 -7.55 -39.42 6.54
C CYS A 503 -6.49 -39.33 5.44
N GLU A 504 -6.33 -40.38 4.67
CA GLU A 504 -5.25 -40.51 3.69
C GLU A 504 -5.75 -40.43 2.25
N LYS A 505 -6.94 -40.94 1.98
CA LYS A 505 -7.52 -40.99 0.65
C LYS A 505 -8.98 -40.57 0.62
N ILE A 506 -9.38 -39.95 -0.48
CA ILE A 506 -10.77 -39.58 -0.75
C ILE A 506 -11.18 -40.09 -2.12
N ILE A 507 -12.39 -40.59 -2.20
CA ILE A 507 -13.00 -41.12 -3.44
C ILE A 507 -14.03 -40.11 -3.90
N LEU A 508 -13.86 -39.61 -5.10
CA LEU A 508 -14.73 -38.65 -5.78
C LEU A 508 -15.43 -39.29 -6.95
N SER A 509 -16.67 -38.94 -7.17
CA SER A 509 -17.36 -39.25 -8.42
C SER A 509 -17.70 -37.99 -9.21
N ASN A 510 -17.56 -38.10 -10.52
CA ASN A 510 -18.00 -37.12 -11.49
C ASN A 510 -18.75 -37.88 -12.59
N ASN A 511 -20.06 -37.72 -12.67
CA ASN A 511 -20.97 -38.23 -13.73
C ASN A 511 -20.62 -39.63 -14.28
N LYS A 512 -20.12 -40.58 -13.45
CA LYS A 512 -19.82 -42.01 -13.75
C LYS A 512 -18.33 -42.45 -13.62
N LYS A 513 -17.37 -41.56 -13.35
CA LYS A 513 -15.99 -41.98 -13.07
C LYS A 513 -15.64 -41.75 -11.60
N LYS A 514 -15.17 -42.82 -10.93
CA LYS A 514 -14.57 -42.70 -9.58
C LYS A 514 -13.11 -42.33 -9.70
N ILE A 515 -12.68 -41.30 -8.94
CA ILE A 515 -11.30 -40.82 -8.88
C ILE A 515 -10.85 -40.88 -7.44
N THR A 516 -9.71 -41.49 -7.17
CA THR A 516 -9.11 -41.51 -5.83
C THR A 516 -8.05 -40.41 -5.74
N LYS A 517 -8.13 -39.57 -4.69
CA LYS A 517 -7.16 -38.50 -4.39
C LYS A 517 -6.52 -38.74 -3.03
N ILE A 518 -5.26 -38.30 -2.89
CA ILE A 518 -4.53 -38.32 -1.61
C ILE A 518 -4.87 -37.06 -0.81
N ILE A 519 -5.09 -37.22 0.48
CA ILE A 519 -5.32 -36.12 1.40
C ILE A 519 -3.98 -35.68 1.98
N ASN A 520 -3.63 -34.43 1.79
CA ASN A 520 -2.43 -33.85 2.37
C ASN A 520 -2.63 -33.59 3.87
N GLN A 521 -1.70 -34.08 4.68
CA GLN A 521 -1.69 -33.76 6.10
C GLN A 521 -0.97 -32.42 6.26
N THR A 522 -1.68 -31.40 6.70
CA THR A 522 -1.08 -30.11 7.03
C THR A 522 -1.10 -29.91 8.53
N ILE A 523 0.07 -29.61 9.06
CA ILE A 523 0.19 -29.09 10.43
C ILE A 523 -0.48 -27.70 10.39
N ASN A 524 -1.39 -27.48 11.29
CA ASN A 524 -2.29 -26.35 11.37
C ASN A 524 -1.57 -24.99 11.28
N ASP A 525 -1.45 -24.43 10.08
CA ASP A 525 -0.84 -23.12 9.82
C ASP A 525 -1.86 -21.98 9.70
N ASP A 526 -3.12 -22.22 10.06
CA ASP A 526 -4.20 -21.25 9.97
C ASP A 526 -4.07 -20.04 10.92
N LEU A 527 -3.08 -20.08 11.83
CA LEU A 527 -2.77 -19.00 12.76
C LEU A 527 -1.40 -18.41 12.44
N LYS A 528 -1.32 -17.64 11.36
CA LYS A 528 -0.10 -16.94 10.92
C LYS A 528 0.18 -15.71 11.80
N PHE A 529 0.45 -15.92 13.06
CA PHE A 529 1.15 -14.98 13.92
C PHE A 529 2.59 -15.44 14.08
N ARG A 530 3.52 -14.50 14.05
CA ARG A 530 4.95 -14.74 13.89
C ARG A 530 5.67 -15.34 15.08
N ASP A 531 5.10 -15.29 16.27
CA ASP A 531 5.80 -15.64 17.49
C ASP A 531 5.39 -17.02 18.00
N ASN A 532 6.30 -17.68 18.73
CA ASN A 532 6.06 -18.92 19.45
C ASN A 532 4.90 -18.83 20.47
N ASP A 533 4.32 -17.63 20.61
CA ASP A 533 3.26 -17.26 21.53
C ASP A 533 1.84 -17.30 20.93
N LYS A 534 1.63 -18.03 19.84
CA LYS A 534 0.36 -18.14 19.10
C LYS A 534 -0.88 -18.49 19.95
N ASN A 535 -0.68 -18.97 21.14
CA ASN A 535 -1.76 -19.43 22.03
C ASN A 535 -1.82 -18.65 23.35
N ILE A 536 -1.04 -17.61 23.56
CA ILE A 536 -1.04 -16.85 24.83
C ILE A 536 -2.43 -16.30 25.12
N TYR A 537 -3.18 -15.82 24.11
CA TYR A 537 -4.53 -15.31 24.33
C TYR A 537 -5.45 -16.36 25.01
N LYS A 538 -5.22 -17.68 24.83
CA LYS A 538 -5.99 -18.74 25.49
C LYS A 538 -5.79 -18.80 26.99
N LYS A 539 -4.77 -18.14 27.56
CA LYS A 539 -4.62 -17.97 28.99
C LYS A 539 -5.73 -17.09 29.56
N PHE A 540 -6.17 -16.09 28.79
CA PHE A 540 -7.10 -15.05 29.19
C PHE A 540 -8.51 -15.23 28.63
N PHE A 541 -8.61 -15.82 27.44
CA PHE A 541 -9.88 -16.03 26.73
C PHE A 541 -10.21 -17.50 26.59
N ILE A 542 -11.50 -17.81 26.60
CA ILE A 542 -12.05 -19.13 26.26
C ILE A 542 -13.05 -18.97 25.12
N GLN A 543 -13.21 -20.01 24.32
CA GLN A 543 -14.25 -20.08 23.34
C GLN A 543 -15.57 -20.45 24.02
N SER A 544 -16.60 -19.62 23.81
CA SER A 544 -17.97 -19.87 24.21
C SER A 544 -18.86 -19.67 23.00
N GLU A 545 -19.49 -20.72 22.50
CA GLU A 545 -20.24 -20.70 21.26
C GLU A 545 -19.40 -20.12 20.10
N ASN A 546 -19.83 -18.99 19.52
CA ASN A 546 -19.19 -18.30 18.40
C ASN A 546 -18.31 -17.12 18.83
N TYR A 547 -17.99 -17.02 20.13
CA TYR A 547 -17.21 -15.90 20.68
C TYR A 547 -16.00 -16.35 21.46
N LEU A 548 -15.02 -15.46 21.54
CA LEU A 548 -13.97 -15.48 22.55
C LEU A 548 -14.42 -14.59 23.70
N VAL A 549 -14.50 -15.13 24.92
CA VAL A 549 -14.91 -14.41 26.12
C VAL A 549 -13.81 -14.45 27.18
N LEU A 550 -13.71 -13.42 28.01
CA LEU A 550 -12.74 -13.40 29.12
C LEU A 550 -13.09 -14.48 30.16
N LYS A 551 -12.05 -15.11 30.67
CA LYS A 551 -12.17 -16.12 31.76
C LYS A 551 -12.55 -15.49 33.09
N ASN A 552 -12.05 -14.29 33.37
CA ASN A 552 -12.19 -13.61 34.66
C ASN A 552 -12.81 -12.22 34.49
N ASN A 553 -13.43 -11.71 35.54
CA ASN A 553 -13.98 -10.34 35.54
C ASN A 553 -12.87 -9.27 35.53
N ILE A 554 -11.73 -9.58 36.16
CA ILE A 554 -10.53 -8.74 36.16
C ILE A 554 -9.39 -9.57 35.56
N THR A 555 -8.75 -9.06 34.53
CA THR A 555 -7.71 -9.76 33.78
C THR A 555 -6.50 -8.86 33.64
N TYR A 556 -5.32 -9.34 34.06
CA TYR A 556 -4.03 -8.65 33.88
C TYR A 556 -3.25 -9.31 32.75
N ILE A 557 -2.78 -8.48 31.81
CA ILE A 557 -2.03 -8.90 30.61
C ILE A 557 -0.73 -8.11 30.60
N ASP A 558 0.40 -8.82 30.76
CA ASP A 558 1.76 -8.29 30.84
C ASP A 558 2.61 -8.55 29.59
N LYS A 559 2.02 -9.11 28.55
CA LYS A 559 2.68 -9.46 27.28
C LYS A 559 1.77 -9.17 26.10
N ASN A 560 2.39 -8.96 24.94
CA ASN A 560 1.63 -8.85 23.71
C ASN A 560 0.83 -10.12 23.43
N ILE A 561 -0.44 -9.97 23.10
CA ILE A 561 -1.31 -11.06 22.70
C ILE A 561 -1.88 -10.85 21.31
N TYR A 562 -2.06 -11.97 20.59
CA TYR A 562 -2.58 -11.99 19.23
C TYR A 562 -3.87 -12.79 19.19
N ILE A 563 -4.97 -12.14 18.80
CA ILE A 563 -6.29 -12.76 18.69
C ILE A 563 -6.55 -13.11 17.23
N PRO A 564 -6.75 -14.39 16.89
CA PRO A 564 -6.97 -14.84 15.50
C PRO A 564 -8.35 -14.43 14.97
N GLY A 565 -8.49 -14.38 13.64
CA GLY A 565 -9.68 -13.89 12.94
C GLY A 565 -10.71 -14.95 12.63
N LYS A 566 -11.22 -15.68 13.62
CA LYS A 566 -12.31 -16.65 13.35
C LYS A 566 -13.52 -16.48 14.27
N LEU A 567 -13.30 -15.93 15.44
CA LEU A 567 -14.33 -15.74 16.46
C LEU A 567 -14.30 -14.30 16.93
N ASN A 568 -15.45 -13.66 17.02
CA ASN A 568 -15.52 -12.33 17.58
C ASN A 568 -15.24 -12.33 19.08
N VAL A 569 -14.61 -11.26 19.57
CA VAL A 569 -14.34 -11.09 21.01
C VAL A 569 -15.55 -10.44 21.66
N LYS A 570 -16.07 -11.03 22.74
CA LYS A 570 -17.18 -10.48 23.52
C LYS A 570 -16.70 -10.21 24.95
N ILE A 571 -16.82 -8.96 25.38
CA ILE A 571 -16.53 -8.54 26.76
C ILE A 571 -17.85 -8.21 27.45
N SER A 572 -18.06 -8.81 28.63
CA SER A 572 -19.29 -8.63 29.39
C SER A 572 -19.29 -7.32 30.20
N PRO A 573 -20.47 -6.77 30.55
CA PRO A 573 -20.57 -5.58 31.38
C PRO A 573 -19.77 -5.70 32.69
N GLY A 574 -18.99 -4.67 33.01
CA GLY A 574 -18.20 -4.61 34.24
C GLY A 574 -16.87 -5.35 34.20
N GLN A 575 -16.55 -6.09 33.14
CA GLN A 575 -15.26 -6.73 33.00
C GLN A 575 -14.14 -5.70 32.77
N LYS A 576 -12.96 -6.00 33.34
CA LYS A 576 -11.79 -5.13 33.26
C LYS A 576 -10.58 -5.88 32.71
N ILE A 577 -9.85 -5.23 31.79
CA ILE A 577 -8.57 -5.69 31.27
C ILE A 577 -7.51 -4.66 31.65
N PHE A 578 -6.54 -5.06 32.44
CA PHE A 578 -5.36 -4.24 32.76
C PHE A 578 -4.17 -4.70 31.93
N LEU A 579 -3.70 -3.82 31.07
CA LEU A 579 -2.50 -4.00 30.28
C LEU A 579 -1.33 -3.38 31.04
N THR A 580 -0.32 -4.16 31.37
CA THR A 580 0.89 -3.69 32.07
C THR A 580 2.12 -3.89 31.20
N ASP A 581 3.23 -3.25 31.54
CA ASP A 581 4.52 -3.40 30.86
C ASP A 581 4.42 -3.14 29.34
N ASN A 582 3.61 -2.16 28.97
CA ASN A 582 3.31 -1.79 27.58
C ASN A 582 2.71 -2.94 26.75
N ALA A 583 2.04 -3.92 27.39
CA ALA A 583 1.38 -5.02 26.70
C ALA A 583 0.34 -4.51 25.70
N PHE A 584 0.27 -5.13 24.55
CA PHE A 584 -0.57 -4.72 23.44
C PHE A 584 -1.42 -5.89 22.91
N ILE A 585 -2.66 -5.62 22.55
CA ILE A 585 -3.58 -6.61 21.98
C ILE A 585 -3.68 -6.39 20.46
N PHE A 586 -3.21 -7.35 19.68
CA PHE A 586 -3.37 -7.40 18.24
C PHE A 586 -4.53 -8.33 17.88
N SER A 587 -5.59 -7.80 17.27
CA SER A 587 -6.79 -8.58 16.95
C SER A 587 -7.11 -8.57 15.45
N LYS A 588 -7.42 -9.75 14.94
CA LYS A 588 -8.08 -9.96 13.65
C LYS A 588 -9.54 -10.38 13.81
N SER A 589 -10.11 -10.15 14.98
CA SER A 589 -11.51 -10.38 15.33
C SER A 589 -12.19 -9.08 15.69
N ALA A 590 -13.49 -8.94 15.38
CA ALA A 590 -14.30 -7.84 15.87
C ALA A 590 -14.48 -7.91 17.38
N TRP A 591 -14.61 -6.76 18.02
CA TRP A 591 -14.81 -6.64 19.46
C TRP A 591 -16.20 -6.13 19.76
N LEU A 592 -16.97 -6.90 20.53
CA LEU A 592 -18.30 -6.58 21.00
C LEU A 592 -18.23 -6.26 22.49
N MET A 593 -18.17 -4.97 22.81
CA MET A 593 -18.07 -4.44 24.18
C MET A 593 -19.32 -3.60 24.47
N ASP A 594 -20.32 -4.20 25.09
CA ASP A 594 -21.54 -3.52 25.52
C ASP A 594 -21.61 -3.48 27.05
N GLY A 595 -21.13 -2.38 27.64
CA GLY A 595 -21.08 -2.20 29.08
C GLY A 595 -22.46 -1.97 29.71
N LYS A 596 -23.52 -1.71 28.92
CA LYS A 596 -24.86 -1.43 29.44
C LYS A 596 -24.83 -0.44 30.62
N ASN A 597 -25.21 -0.90 31.81
CA ASN A 597 -25.21 -0.12 33.04
C ASN A 597 -23.93 -0.32 33.89
N ASN A 598 -22.99 -1.19 33.47
CA ASN A 598 -21.75 -1.48 34.18
C ASN A 598 -20.58 -1.37 33.22
N GLN A 599 -19.82 -0.27 33.35
CA GLN A 599 -18.78 0.12 32.41
C GLN A 599 -17.71 -0.95 32.24
N ILE A 600 -17.35 -1.27 31.00
CA ILE A 600 -16.19 -2.10 30.65
C ILE A 600 -14.95 -1.21 30.68
N GLU A 601 -13.83 -1.72 31.19
CA GLU A 601 -12.56 -0.97 31.27
C GLU A 601 -11.43 -1.73 30.58
N ILE A 602 -10.69 -1.04 29.71
CA ILE A 602 -9.41 -1.48 29.16
C ILE A 602 -8.39 -0.40 29.50
N SER A 603 -7.49 -0.69 30.43
CA SER A 603 -6.56 0.33 30.92
C SER A 603 -5.17 -0.23 31.22
N GLY A 604 -4.19 0.66 31.29
CA GLY A 604 -2.97 0.45 32.04
C GLY A 604 -3.16 0.82 33.52
N LEU A 605 -2.06 0.93 34.23
CA LEU A 605 -1.97 1.50 35.57
C LEU A 605 -1.28 2.87 35.49
N GLU A 606 -1.54 3.74 36.44
CA GLU A 606 -0.98 5.11 36.40
C GLU A 606 0.55 5.13 36.44
N ASP A 607 1.16 4.17 37.10
CA ASP A 607 2.61 3.97 37.22
C ASP A 607 3.15 2.92 36.23
N ASN A 608 2.28 2.24 35.48
CA ASN A 608 2.65 1.20 34.53
C ASN A 608 1.67 1.17 33.34
N PHE A 609 1.94 2.01 32.34
CA PHE A 609 1.08 2.16 31.18
C PHE A 609 0.97 0.87 30.35
N GLY A 610 -0.24 0.60 29.86
CA GLY A 610 -0.49 -0.42 28.82
C GLY A 610 -0.15 0.09 27.44
N GLY A 611 0.06 -0.83 26.50
CA GLY A 611 0.26 -0.49 25.09
C GLY A 611 -1.06 -0.07 24.44
N GLY A 612 -1.99 -0.98 24.31
CA GLY A 612 -3.28 -0.67 23.69
C GLY A 612 -3.90 -1.81 22.87
N LEU A 613 -4.71 -1.43 21.88
CA LEU A 613 -5.48 -2.37 21.06
C LEU A 613 -5.35 -2.01 19.58
N LEU A 614 -5.13 -3.02 18.73
CA LEU A 614 -5.32 -2.96 17.27
C LEU A 614 -6.41 -3.94 16.85
N ILE A 615 -7.40 -3.45 16.10
CA ILE A 615 -8.36 -4.28 15.35
C ILE A 615 -8.08 -4.08 13.87
N SER A 616 -7.74 -5.16 13.14
CA SER A 616 -7.26 -5.03 11.76
C SER A 616 -7.81 -6.08 10.81
N ASN A 617 -8.26 -5.61 9.63
CA ASN A 617 -8.78 -6.45 8.53
C ASN A 617 -9.93 -7.37 8.97
N VAL A 618 -10.95 -6.77 9.59
CA VAL A 618 -12.14 -7.46 10.10
C VAL A 618 -13.37 -7.00 9.32
N ASN A 619 -14.15 -7.95 8.82
CA ASN A 619 -15.37 -7.65 8.05
C ASN A 619 -16.55 -7.27 8.95
N GLU A 620 -16.65 -7.89 10.13
CA GLU A 620 -17.68 -7.64 11.11
C GLU A 620 -17.44 -6.30 11.81
N VAL A 621 -18.53 -5.64 12.21
CA VAL A 621 -18.45 -4.34 12.88
C VAL A 621 -18.05 -4.53 14.34
N SER A 622 -17.02 -3.83 14.77
CA SER A 622 -16.70 -3.70 16.20
C SER A 622 -17.64 -2.69 16.87
N TYR A 623 -18.12 -3.02 18.04
CA TYR A 623 -19.09 -2.23 18.78
C TYR A 623 -18.62 -1.95 20.20
N PHE A 624 -18.49 -0.66 20.56
CA PHE A 624 -18.10 -0.20 21.89
C PHE A 624 -19.22 0.68 22.46
N ASN A 625 -19.81 0.26 23.56
CA ASN A 625 -20.81 1.03 24.27
C ASN A 625 -20.54 1.00 25.77
N ASN A 626 -20.45 2.15 26.40
CA ASN A 626 -20.08 2.33 27.80
C ASN A 626 -18.75 1.62 28.14
N VAL A 627 -17.72 1.98 27.40
CA VAL A 627 -16.35 1.46 27.56
C VAL A 627 -15.43 2.59 28.03
N LYS A 628 -14.44 2.27 28.83
CA LYS A 628 -13.38 3.20 29.24
C LYS A 628 -12.01 2.69 28.83
N PHE A 629 -11.27 3.54 28.10
CA PHE A 629 -9.85 3.34 27.83
C PHE A 629 -9.05 4.35 28.66
N LYS A 630 -8.03 3.87 29.39
CA LYS A 630 -7.26 4.73 30.28
C LYS A 630 -5.81 4.24 30.42
N TYR A 631 -4.85 5.19 30.61
CA TYR A 631 -3.42 4.90 30.83
C TYR A 631 -2.81 3.97 29.76
N LEU A 632 -3.07 4.23 28.48
CA LEU A 632 -2.47 3.52 27.36
C LEU A 632 -1.52 4.45 26.59
N SER A 633 -0.42 3.92 26.07
CA SER A 633 0.65 4.70 25.41
C SER A 633 0.93 4.33 23.96
N GLY A 634 0.16 3.40 23.37
CA GLY A 634 0.49 2.83 22.07
C GLY A 634 1.67 1.85 22.17
N LEU A 635 2.30 1.54 21.05
CA LEU A 635 3.49 0.67 21.00
C LEU A 635 4.81 1.40 21.26
N LYS A 636 4.78 2.68 21.51
CA LYS A 636 5.96 3.51 21.78
C LYS A 636 6.04 3.83 23.25
N LYS A 637 7.23 4.29 23.68
CA LYS A 637 7.40 4.94 24.96
C LYS A 637 6.38 6.08 25.10
N PRO A 638 5.70 6.21 26.26
CA PRO A 638 4.74 7.28 26.47
C PRO A 638 5.31 8.65 26.12
N LEU A 639 4.56 9.49 25.42
CA LEU A 639 5.04 10.80 24.91
C LEU A 639 5.54 11.73 26.00
N PHE A 640 5.04 11.63 27.22
CA PHE A 640 5.49 12.49 28.31
C PHE A 640 6.97 12.28 28.69
N TYR A 641 7.61 11.17 28.32
CA TYR A 641 9.07 11.01 28.50
C TYR A 641 9.89 11.83 27.50
N ASP A 642 9.31 12.18 26.36
CA ASP A 642 9.97 12.97 25.31
C ASP A 642 9.59 14.45 25.40
N LEU A 643 8.52 14.80 26.11
CA LEU A 643 8.00 16.17 26.25
C LEU A 643 8.97 17.13 26.95
N GLU A 644 9.84 16.62 27.81
CA GLU A 644 10.85 17.49 28.47
C GLU A 644 11.83 18.13 27.50
N LYS A 645 12.00 17.59 26.29
CA LYS A 645 12.98 18.11 25.31
C LYS A 645 12.39 19.03 24.25
N ASN A 646 11.11 18.94 23.89
CA ASN A 646 10.60 19.55 22.66
C ASN A 646 9.44 20.54 22.81
N TYR A 647 8.77 20.66 23.94
CA TYR A 647 7.66 21.59 24.11
C TYR A 647 8.05 22.84 24.85
N SER A 648 8.73 23.79 24.15
CA SER A 648 9.03 25.12 24.66
C SER A 648 7.93 26.14 24.39
N THR A 649 6.76 25.76 23.89
CA THR A 649 5.71 26.70 23.52
C THR A 649 4.60 26.74 24.56
N THR A 650 4.59 27.79 25.34
CA THR A 650 3.48 28.19 26.19
C THR A 650 2.23 28.51 25.34
N ILE A 651 1.20 27.69 25.46
CA ILE A 651 -0.16 28.15 25.23
C ILE A 651 -0.48 29.11 26.36
N SER A 652 -0.97 30.32 26.08
CA SER A 652 -1.30 31.29 27.15
C SER A 652 -2.32 30.66 28.09
N GLY A 653 -1.95 30.51 29.38
CA GLY A 653 -2.72 29.80 30.38
C GLY A 653 -2.32 28.34 30.63
N TYR A 654 -1.36 27.80 29.87
CA TYR A 654 -0.79 26.47 30.06
C TYR A 654 0.61 26.60 30.63
N ASP A 655 0.76 26.36 31.92
CA ASP A 655 2.07 26.21 32.55
C ASP A 655 2.69 24.86 32.16
N LYS A 656 4.01 24.84 31.94
CA LYS A 656 4.76 23.62 31.58
C LYS A 656 4.57 22.51 32.62
N LYS A 657 4.31 22.88 33.89
CA LYS A 657 4.00 21.95 34.98
C LYS A 657 2.56 21.43 34.97
N THR A 658 1.60 22.17 34.41
CA THR A 658 0.19 21.79 34.34
C THR A 658 -0.18 21.09 33.04
N SER A 659 0.69 21.11 32.01
CA SER A 659 0.49 20.36 30.76
C SER A 659 0.79 18.86 30.89
N LEU A 660 1.56 18.46 31.92
CA LEU A 660 1.75 17.06 32.28
C LEU A 660 0.62 16.64 33.21
N PHE A 661 -0.39 15.99 32.68
CA PHE A 661 -1.54 15.48 33.44
C PHE A 661 -1.16 14.30 34.35
N PHE A 662 0.14 13.93 34.39
CA PHE A 662 0.64 12.75 35.06
C PHE A 662 1.68 13.14 36.09
N ASN A 663 1.63 12.49 37.24
CA ASN A 663 2.69 12.60 38.24
C ASN A 663 3.90 11.77 37.74
N THR A 664 4.79 12.42 36.99
CA THR A 664 5.98 11.79 36.39
C THR A 664 7.00 11.34 37.45
N GLU A 665 6.91 11.80 38.70
CA GLU A 665 7.80 11.37 39.79
C GLU A 665 7.60 9.88 40.17
N LYS A 666 6.42 9.31 39.87
CA LYS A 666 6.13 7.89 40.10
C LYS A 666 6.52 6.98 38.95
N LEU A 667 6.94 7.51 37.80
CA LEU A 667 7.23 6.74 36.61
C LEU A 667 8.73 6.41 36.56
N ASN A 668 9.05 5.13 36.56
CA ASN A 668 10.43 4.67 36.39
C ASN A 668 10.81 4.61 34.91
N PRO A 669 11.66 5.54 34.40
CA PRO A 669 12.04 5.57 32.98
C PRO A 669 12.95 4.41 32.54
N GLU A 670 13.50 3.64 33.48
CA GLU A 670 14.43 2.53 33.22
C GLU A 670 13.76 1.18 33.08
N LYS A 671 12.45 1.05 33.32
CA LYS A 671 11.74 -0.20 33.02
C LYS A 671 11.84 -0.55 31.54
N ASN A 672 12.32 -1.74 31.26
CA ASN A 672 12.37 -2.31 29.90
C ASN A 672 10.96 -2.38 29.31
N ILE A 673 10.61 -1.40 28.49
CA ILE A 673 9.36 -1.39 27.77
C ILE A 673 9.50 -2.37 26.60
N LEU A 674 8.60 -3.34 26.50
CA LEU A 674 8.55 -4.30 25.41
C LEU A 674 8.10 -3.59 24.13
N TYR A 675 9.06 -3.19 23.29
CA TYR A 675 8.76 -2.66 21.96
C TYR A 675 8.45 -3.80 21.00
N ASN A 676 7.35 -3.68 20.26
CA ASN A 676 7.13 -4.57 19.13
C ASN A 676 7.69 -3.94 17.85
N ILE A 677 8.89 -4.35 17.47
CA ILE A 677 9.61 -3.84 16.29
C ILE A 677 8.96 -4.19 14.93
N ASN A 678 7.88 -4.96 14.93
CA ASN A 678 7.17 -5.34 13.70
C ASN A 678 6.14 -4.32 13.25
N TYR A 679 5.62 -3.51 14.18
CA TYR A 679 4.53 -2.56 13.94
C TYR A 679 4.97 -1.14 14.27
N HIS A 680 4.39 -0.17 13.56
CA HIS A 680 4.56 1.25 13.83
C HIS A 680 3.16 1.89 13.90
N LEU A 681 2.52 1.70 15.05
CA LEU A 681 1.17 2.21 15.34
C LEU A 681 1.28 3.54 16.08
N MET A 682 0.38 4.48 15.78
CA MET A 682 0.36 5.81 16.38
C MET A 682 -0.62 5.90 17.56
N GLY A 683 -1.67 5.10 17.54
CA GLY A 683 -2.76 5.17 18.50
C GLY A 683 -2.65 4.22 19.68
N SER A 684 -3.29 4.58 20.81
CA SER A 684 -3.60 3.64 21.89
C SER A 684 -4.69 2.65 21.47
N VAL A 685 -5.71 3.12 20.74
CA VAL A 685 -6.72 2.28 20.11
C VAL A 685 -6.63 2.49 18.61
N ASN A 686 -6.38 1.43 17.85
CA ASN A 686 -6.14 1.49 16.41
C ASN A 686 -7.16 0.61 15.68
N ILE A 687 -7.81 1.18 14.67
CA ILE A 687 -8.77 0.49 13.80
C ILE A 687 -8.27 0.58 12.37
N PHE A 688 -7.96 -0.54 11.76
CA PHE A 688 -7.41 -0.58 10.41
C PHE A 688 -8.24 -1.51 9.52
N ASN A 689 -8.76 -0.95 8.42
CA ASN A 689 -9.58 -1.70 7.45
C ASN A 689 -10.68 -2.55 8.15
N SER A 690 -11.41 -1.91 9.08
CA SER A 690 -12.38 -2.55 9.98
C SER A 690 -13.45 -1.54 10.39
N ASN A 691 -14.70 -1.93 10.37
CA ASN A 691 -15.80 -1.01 10.69
C ASN A 691 -16.01 -0.89 12.21
N LEU A 692 -16.38 0.31 12.68
CA LEU A 692 -16.45 0.65 14.10
C LEU A 692 -17.69 1.47 14.45
N ILE A 693 -18.35 1.11 15.54
CA ILE A 693 -19.39 1.90 16.19
C ILE A 693 -18.98 2.12 17.65
N ILE A 694 -18.89 3.39 18.06
CA ILE A 694 -18.58 3.79 19.44
C ILE A 694 -19.74 4.64 19.98
N THR A 695 -20.20 4.34 21.18
CA THR A 695 -21.16 5.16 21.91
C THR A 695 -20.83 5.19 23.40
N ASN A 696 -21.12 6.29 24.08
CA ASN A 696 -20.96 6.43 25.53
C ASN A 696 -19.57 6.01 26.06
N THR A 697 -18.52 6.20 25.28
CA THR A 697 -17.19 5.68 25.58
C THR A 697 -16.24 6.81 26.01
N VAL A 698 -15.34 6.50 26.94
CA VAL A 698 -14.39 7.46 27.50
C VAL A 698 -12.96 7.06 27.13
N PHE A 699 -12.22 8.02 26.58
CA PHE A 699 -10.79 7.93 26.27
C PHE A 699 -10.05 8.91 27.19
N GLU A 700 -9.48 8.42 28.28
CA GLU A 700 -8.93 9.25 29.35
C GLU A 700 -7.46 8.97 29.59
N LYS A 701 -6.63 10.04 29.64
CA LYS A 701 -5.20 9.93 29.97
C LYS A 701 -4.47 8.91 29.11
N LEU A 702 -4.69 8.98 27.79
CA LEU A 702 -3.97 8.21 26.80
C LEU A 702 -2.75 8.99 26.31
N CYS A 703 -1.60 8.35 26.28
CA CYS A 703 -0.32 9.02 26.02
C CYS A 703 0.43 8.47 24.80
N SER A 704 -0.31 8.17 23.75
CA SER A 704 0.16 7.90 22.39
C SER A 704 -0.01 9.15 21.51
N GLU A 705 0.48 9.10 20.29
CA GLU A 705 0.29 10.17 19.29
C GLU A 705 -1.20 10.42 19.05
N ASP A 706 -2.02 9.35 18.96
CA ASP A 706 -3.46 9.43 18.86
C ASP A 706 -4.13 8.62 19.99
N ALA A 707 -5.17 9.14 20.62
CA ALA A 707 -5.95 8.35 21.56
C ALA A 707 -6.74 7.26 20.79
N LEU A 708 -7.37 7.65 19.67
CA LEU A 708 -8.06 6.76 18.74
C LEU A 708 -7.59 7.04 17.32
N ASN A 709 -7.00 6.04 16.67
CA ASN A 709 -6.54 6.11 15.29
C ASN A 709 -7.38 5.21 14.39
N ILE A 710 -8.00 5.78 13.35
CA ILE A 710 -8.92 5.08 12.43
C ILE A 710 -8.37 5.19 11.01
N ILE A 711 -8.06 4.06 10.38
CA ILE A 711 -7.43 4.05 9.06
C ILE A 711 -8.25 3.18 8.11
N SER A 712 -8.60 3.72 6.93
CA SER A 712 -9.31 3.02 5.84
C SER A 712 -10.57 2.29 6.33
N SER A 713 -11.34 2.91 7.23
CA SER A 713 -12.45 2.28 7.94
C SER A 713 -13.71 3.13 7.90
N GLN A 714 -14.88 2.49 8.02
CA GLN A 714 -16.14 3.19 8.29
C GLN A 714 -16.35 3.30 9.80
N PHE A 715 -16.80 4.46 10.26
CA PHE A 715 -16.96 4.69 11.68
C PHE A 715 -18.22 5.51 12.03
N LYS A 716 -18.72 5.26 13.23
CA LYS A 716 -19.76 6.07 13.87
C LYS A 716 -19.40 6.24 15.34
N ILE A 717 -19.13 7.49 15.76
CA ILE A 717 -18.75 7.82 17.15
C ILE A 717 -19.80 8.79 17.70
N GLY A 718 -20.32 8.48 18.87
CA GLY A 718 -21.32 9.35 19.49
C GLY A 718 -21.33 9.31 21.01
N LYS A 719 -21.75 10.40 21.65
CA LYS A 719 -21.91 10.53 23.12
C LYS A 719 -20.64 10.10 23.86
N SER A 720 -19.48 10.41 23.28
CA SER A 720 -18.19 9.95 23.78
C SER A 720 -17.34 11.10 24.29
N TYR A 721 -16.35 10.79 25.12
CA TYR A 721 -15.60 11.78 25.84
C TYR A 721 -14.08 11.48 25.77
N PHE A 722 -13.34 12.44 25.25
CA PHE A 722 -11.86 12.41 25.17
C PHE A 722 -11.31 13.40 26.18
N LYS A 723 -10.49 12.93 27.13
CA LYS A 723 -10.07 13.74 28.27
C LYS A 723 -8.62 13.54 28.64
N GLU A 724 -7.90 14.65 28.79
CA GLU A 724 -6.52 14.63 29.28
C GLU A 724 -5.59 13.70 28.47
N ASN A 725 -5.71 13.72 27.14
CA ASN A 725 -4.87 12.94 26.25
C ASN A 725 -3.61 13.73 25.88
N CYS A 726 -2.45 13.07 25.79
CA CYS A 726 -1.16 13.71 25.60
C CYS A 726 -0.97 14.37 24.23
N SER A 727 -1.64 13.88 23.19
CA SER A 727 -1.58 14.42 21.84
C SER A 727 -2.97 14.41 21.19
N ASP A 728 -3.17 13.79 20.01
CA ASP A 728 -4.45 13.88 19.31
C ASP A 728 -5.57 13.06 19.98
N GLY A 729 -6.80 13.60 19.94
CA GLY A 729 -7.98 12.86 20.41
C GLY A 729 -8.37 11.78 19.44
N ILE A 730 -8.71 12.16 18.20
CA ILE A 730 -9.05 11.24 17.11
C ILE A 730 -8.24 11.61 15.87
N ASP A 731 -7.55 10.65 15.29
CA ASP A 731 -6.95 10.75 13.96
C ASP A 731 -7.66 9.80 12.98
N VAL A 732 -8.07 10.32 11.81
CA VAL A 732 -8.79 9.56 10.79
C VAL A 732 -8.08 9.69 9.45
N ASP A 733 -7.41 8.61 9.03
CA ASP A 733 -6.79 8.50 7.71
C ASP A 733 -7.70 7.69 6.76
N PHE A 734 -8.10 8.30 5.64
CA PHE A 734 -8.85 7.62 4.56
C PHE A 734 -10.18 6.97 5.03
N GLY A 735 -10.76 7.50 6.11
CA GLY A 735 -11.99 6.99 6.70
C GLY A 735 -13.26 7.66 6.16
N ASN A 736 -14.39 7.05 6.45
CA ASN A 736 -15.70 7.60 6.15
C ASN A 736 -16.65 7.40 7.35
N GLY A 737 -17.26 8.47 7.88
CA GLY A 737 -18.10 8.28 9.05
C GLY A 737 -18.82 9.50 9.61
N LYS A 738 -19.22 9.34 10.88
CA LYS A 738 -19.96 10.38 11.63
C LYS A 738 -19.43 10.47 13.06
N ILE A 739 -19.31 11.70 13.58
CA ILE A 739 -19.03 11.99 14.98
C ILE A 739 -20.15 12.92 15.51
N PHE A 740 -20.79 12.56 16.60
CA PHE A 740 -21.91 13.36 17.16
C PHE A 740 -21.93 13.34 18.68
N ASP A 741 -22.43 14.40 19.30
CA ASP A 741 -22.54 14.55 20.76
C ASP A 741 -21.24 14.16 21.49
N THR A 742 -20.08 14.61 20.98
CA THR A 742 -18.76 14.17 21.48
C THR A 742 -17.98 15.35 22.02
N SER A 743 -17.34 15.16 23.16
CA SER A 743 -16.62 16.21 23.89
C SER A 743 -15.13 15.92 24.02
N PHE A 744 -14.33 16.97 23.91
CA PHE A 744 -12.87 16.95 24.02
C PHE A 744 -12.44 17.94 25.10
N TYR A 745 -11.67 17.49 26.08
CA TYR A 745 -11.21 18.33 27.19
C TYR A 745 -9.75 18.06 27.50
N LYS A 746 -8.94 19.11 27.45
CA LYS A 746 -7.48 19.03 27.66
C LYS A 746 -6.84 18.01 26.72
N ILE A 747 -6.79 18.34 25.45
CA ILE A 747 -6.15 17.55 24.39
C ILE A 747 -4.81 18.21 24.05
N GLY A 748 -3.73 17.44 24.05
CA GLY A 748 -2.37 17.98 23.92
C GLY A 748 -2.04 18.56 22.55
N ASN A 749 -2.64 18.05 21.47
CA ASN A 749 -2.43 18.51 20.10
C ASN A 749 -3.79 18.78 19.41
N ASP A 750 -4.21 18.02 18.39
CA ASP A 750 -5.47 18.22 17.68
C ASP A 750 -6.62 17.43 18.37
N ALA A 751 -7.82 18.02 18.52
CA ALA A 751 -8.93 17.22 19.03
C ALA A 751 -9.41 16.21 18.01
N ILE A 752 -9.50 16.60 16.72
CA ILE A 752 -9.79 15.68 15.61
C ILE A 752 -8.93 16.08 14.41
N ASP A 753 -8.11 15.15 13.86
CA ASP A 753 -7.41 15.31 12.58
C ASP A 753 -7.98 14.38 11.51
N PHE A 754 -8.17 14.89 10.31
CA PHE A 754 -8.65 14.15 9.15
C PHE A 754 -7.66 14.26 8.01
N SER A 755 -7.26 13.12 7.45
CA SER A 755 -6.46 13.02 6.23
C SER A 755 -7.15 12.15 5.20
N GLY A 756 -7.44 12.69 4.01
CA GLY A 756 -8.06 11.96 2.90
C GLY A 756 -9.44 11.38 3.18
N SER A 757 -10.19 11.97 4.10
CA SER A 757 -11.37 11.38 4.72
C SER A 757 -12.65 12.12 4.38
N LYS A 758 -13.81 11.48 4.64
CA LYS A 758 -15.14 12.09 4.55
C LYS A 758 -15.89 11.89 5.87
N ALA A 759 -16.37 12.98 6.48
CA ALA A 759 -17.13 12.86 7.72
C ALA A 759 -18.20 13.95 7.91
N ASN A 760 -19.20 13.61 8.72
CA ASN A 760 -20.18 14.53 9.23
C ASN A 760 -20.03 14.65 10.74
N LEU A 761 -19.82 15.86 11.24
CA LEU A 761 -19.67 16.17 12.64
C LEU A 761 -20.88 16.95 13.13
N GLN A 762 -21.46 16.55 14.26
CA GLN A 762 -22.63 17.22 14.82
C GLN A 762 -22.56 17.32 16.34
N LYS A 763 -22.76 18.51 16.90
CA LYS A 763 -22.70 18.77 18.34
C LYS A 763 -21.37 18.34 18.94
N ILE A 764 -20.32 19.05 18.55
CA ILE A 764 -18.96 18.86 19.08
C ILE A 764 -18.67 19.94 20.09
N TYR A 765 -18.16 19.54 21.25
CA TYR A 765 -17.66 20.45 22.27
C TYR A 765 -16.15 20.22 22.50
N ALA A 766 -15.35 21.30 22.50
CA ALA A 766 -13.91 21.22 22.71
C ALA A 766 -13.41 22.36 23.62
N ASP A 767 -12.65 22.02 24.65
CA ASP A 767 -12.07 22.97 25.58
C ASP A 767 -10.62 22.61 25.92
N GLN A 768 -9.74 23.59 25.85
CA GLN A 768 -8.30 23.43 26.12
C GLN A 768 -7.62 22.45 25.15
N VAL A 769 -7.71 22.72 23.84
CA VAL A 769 -7.03 21.98 22.79
C VAL A 769 -5.70 22.67 22.46
N GLY A 770 -4.61 21.90 22.51
CA GLY A 770 -3.25 22.39 22.39
C GLY A 770 -2.87 22.95 21.04
N ASP A 771 -3.44 22.43 19.97
CA ASP A 771 -3.21 22.93 18.62
C ASP A 771 -4.55 23.24 17.91
N LYS A 772 -5.19 22.32 17.22
CA LYS A 772 -6.39 22.58 16.44
C LYS A 772 -7.61 21.82 17.00
N ILE A 773 -8.73 22.46 17.10
CA ILE A 773 -9.97 21.74 17.45
C ILE A 773 -10.33 20.76 16.33
N ILE A 774 -10.30 21.22 15.07
CA ILE A 774 -10.49 20.34 13.92
C ILE A 774 -9.45 20.68 12.85
N SER A 775 -8.70 19.69 12.44
CA SER A 775 -7.70 19.75 11.38
C SER A 775 -8.18 18.88 10.21
N VAL A 776 -8.23 19.43 8.99
CA VAL A 776 -8.75 18.74 7.81
C VAL A 776 -7.77 18.89 6.66
N GLY A 777 -7.20 17.79 6.19
CA GLY A 777 -6.17 17.78 5.15
C GLY A 777 -6.37 16.73 4.05
N GLU A 778 -5.58 16.88 3.00
CA GLU A 778 -5.36 15.83 1.99
C GLU A 778 -6.63 15.40 1.21
N LYS A 779 -7.36 16.40 0.67
CA LYS A 779 -8.62 16.18 -0.08
C LYS A 779 -9.77 15.63 0.76
N SER A 780 -9.77 15.89 2.04
CA SER A 780 -10.89 15.55 2.89
C SER A 780 -12.12 16.42 2.59
N PHE A 781 -13.29 15.86 2.82
CA PHE A 781 -14.56 16.58 2.77
C PHE A 781 -15.31 16.41 4.08
N ILE A 782 -15.41 17.50 4.85
CA ILE A 782 -15.99 17.45 6.21
C ILE A 782 -17.18 18.42 6.31
N LYS A 783 -18.29 17.92 6.86
CA LYS A 783 -19.44 18.74 7.24
C LYS A 783 -19.49 18.88 8.75
N ILE A 784 -19.71 20.12 9.25
CA ILE A 784 -19.73 20.39 10.68
C ILE A 784 -21.01 21.18 11.01
N GLU A 785 -21.76 20.68 11.98
CA GLU A 785 -22.96 21.33 12.47
C GLU A 785 -22.94 21.41 14.01
N ASN A 786 -23.11 22.61 14.55
CA ASN A 786 -23.13 22.90 15.98
C ASN A 786 -21.81 22.48 16.69
N LEU A 787 -20.81 23.34 16.60
CA LEU A 787 -19.55 23.17 17.31
C LEU A 787 -19.31 24.34 18.27
N GLU A 788 -18.94 24.02 19.50
CA GLU A 788 -18.49 24.98 20.51
C GLU A 788 -17.04 24.68 20.89
N GLY A 789 -16.15 25.68 20.72
CA GLY A 789 -14.73 25.56 21.03
C GLY A 789 -14.25 26.66 21.96
N LYS A 790 -13.49 26.29 23.00
CA LYS A 790 -12.97 27.22 24.02
C LYS A 790 -11.49 27.06 24.29
N ASN A 791 -10.83 28.15 24.74
CA ASN A 791 -9.48 28.15 25.31
C ASN A 791 -8.45 27.35 24.46
N SER A 792 -8.47 27.50 23.15
CA SER A 792 -7.68 26.68 22.23
C SER A 792 -6.80 27.52 21.30
N PHE A 793 -5.80 26.93 20.65
CA PHE A 793 -4.92 27.69 19.78
C PHE A 793 -5.56 27.99 18.44
N VAL A 794 -6.02 26.97 17.68
CA VAL A 794 -6.75 27.16 16.43
C VAL A 794 -8.11 26.46 16.51
N GLY A 795 -9.15 27.11 16.00
CA GLY A 795 -10.47 26.48 15.87
C GLY A 795 -10.47 25.43 14.78
N ILE A 796 -10.70 25.83 13.53
CA ILE A 796 -10.83 24.90 12.41
C ILE A 796 -9.83 25.22 11.30
N VAL A 797 -9.16 24.19 10.79
CA VAL A 797 -8.20 24.29 9.69
C VAL A 797 -8.64 23.42 8.50
N SER A 798 -8.68 24.04 7.31
CA SER A 798 -8.73 23.33 6.04
C SER A 798 -7.38 23.46 5.33
N LYS A 799 -6.77 22.33 4.96
CA LYS A 799 -5.48 22.31 4.27
C LYS A 799 -5.50 21.34 3.08
N ASP A 800 -4.62 21.57 2.09
CA ASP A 800 -4.27 20.57 1.08
C ASP A 800 -5.48 20.05 0.26
N GLU A 801 -6.14 20.93 -0.48
CA GLU A 801 -7.28 20.63 -1.37
C GLU A 801 -8.53 20.09 -0.63
N SER A 802 -8.60 20.30 0.69
CA SER A 802 -9.77 19.91 1.49
C SER A 802 -10.87 20.94 1.43
N VAL A 803 -12.09 20.48 1.67
CA VAL A 803 -13.29 21.33 1.73
C VAL A 803 -14.03 21.09 3.03
N ILE A 804 -14.36 22.17 3.72
CA ILE A 804 -15.18 22.16 4.93
C ILE A 804 -16.46 22.94 4.66
N GLU A 805 -17.61 22.34 4.91
CA GLU A 805 -18.92 22.98 4.99
C GLU A 805 -19.37 23.01 6.45
N MET A 806 -19.64 24.19 7.01
CA MET A 806 -20.00 24.28 8.43
C MET A 806 -21.05 25.32 8.74
N GLN A 807 -21.77 25.08 9.82
CA GLN A 807 -22.77 26.01 10.33
C GLN A 807 -22.90 25.95 11.86
N ASN A 808 -23.34 27.09 12.46
CA ASN A 808 -23.56 27.26 13.90
C ASN A 808 -22.28 26.95 14.72
N ILE A 809 -21.25 27.73 14.52
CA ILE A 809 -19.94 27.57 15.18
C ILE A 809 -19.74 28.69 16.19
N ILE A 810 -19.34 28.33 17.41
CA ILE A 810 -19.06 29.29 18.48
C ILE A 810 -17.62 29.06 18.97
N PHE A 811 -16.81 30.09 18.91
CA PHE A 811 -15.46 30.10 19.51
C PHE A 811 -15.36 31.16 20.59
N ASP A 812 -14.81 30.78 21.74
CA ASP A 812 -14.52 31.69 22.86
C ASP A 812 -13.05 31.49 23.30
N LYS A 813 -12.26 32.58 23.32
CA LYS A 813 -10.83 32.53 23.63
C LYS A 813 -10.01 31.55 22.78
N VAL A 814 -10.35 31.45 21.51
CA VAL A 814 -9.58 30.71 20.50
C VAL A 814 -8.71 31.71 19.74
N LYS A 815 -7.40 31.55 19.72
CA LYS A 815 -6.48 32.56 19.18
C LYS A 815 -6.67 32.80 17.68
N ILE A 816 -6.85 31.72 16.90
CA ILE A 816 -7.15 31.78 15.47
C ILE A 816 -8.45 31.01 15.24
N GLY A 817 -9.47 31.68 14.75
CA GLY A 817 -10.79 31.04 14.54
C GLY A 817 -10.75 30.04 13.42
N LEU A 818 -10.46 30.48 12.19
CA LEU A 818 -10.41 29.67 10.99
C LEU A 818 -9.12 29.87 10.22
N ALA A 819 -8.56 28.79 9.68
CA ALA A 819 -7.42 28.86 8.79
C ALA A 819 -7.57 27.99 7.55
N SER A 820 -7.17 28.49 6.37
CA SER A 820 -7.21 27.73 5.11
C SER A 820 -5.93 27.95 4.32
N TYR A 821 -5.18 26.85 4.01
CA TYR A 821 -3.89 26.96 3.36
C TYR A 821 -3.42 25.69 2.70
N ILE A 822 -2.37 25.78 1.87
CA ILE A 822 -1.65 24.64 1.30
C ILE A 822 -0.42 24.36 2.16
N LYS A 823 -0.37 23.20 2.80
CA LYS A 823 0.80 22.69 3.53
C LYS A 823 1.69 21.85 2.63
N LYS A 824 1.08 21.04 1.79
CA LYS A 824 1.75 20.10 0.88
C LYS A 824 1.59 20.59 -0.56
N ASN A 825 2.67 20.96 -1.22
CA ASN A 825 2.66 21.61 -2.55
C ASN A 825 2.10 20.74 -3.69
N GLU A 826 1.84 19.45 -3.45
CA GLU A 826 1.16 18.56 -4.38
C GLU A 826 -0.35 18.74 -4.47
N TYR A 827 -0.94 19.45 -3.50
CA TYR A 827 -2.38 19.71 -3.44
C TYR A 827 -2.70 21.11 -3.95
N LYS A 828 -3.96 21.32 -4.27
CA LYS A 828 -4.52 22.62 -4.65
C LYS A 828 -5.02 23.38 -3.43
N LYS A 829 -5.63 24.54 -3.67
CA LYS A 829 -6.22 25.37 -2.62
C LYS A 829 -7.20 24.60 -1.75
N ALA A 830 -7.22 24.95 -0.48
CA ALA A 830 -8.21 24.49 0.48
C ALA A 830 -9.35 25.52 0.62
N ILE A 831 -10.56 25.08 1.03
CA ILE A 831 -11.74 25.92 1.08
C ILE A 831 -12.51 25.67 2.37
N ILE A 832 -12.99 26.73 2.99
CA ILE A 832 -13.96 26.69 4.09
C ILE A 832 -15.22 27.47 3.68
N HIS A 833 -16.37 26.82 3.69
CA HIS A 833 -17.68 27.42 3.59
C HIS A 833 -18.34 27.41 4.96
N ALA A 834 -18.68 28.58 5.48
CA ALA A 834 -19.16 28.76 6.83
C ALA A 834 -20.44 29.59 6.88
N LYS A 835 -21.36 29.25 7.78
CA LYS A 835 -22.59 30.01 8.06
C LYS A 835 -22.80 30.14 9.55
N ASN A 836 -23.28 31.28 9.97
CA ASN A 836 -23.64 31.57 11.35
C ASN A 836 -22.47 31.24 12.31
N ILE A 837 -21.41 32.03 12.23
CA ILE A 837 -20.21 31.89 13.05
C ILE A 837 -20.11 33.00 14.06
N ASN A 838 -19.91 32.66 15.32
CA ASN A 838 -19.61 33.58 16.39
C ASN A 838 -18.20 33.30 16.94
N ILE A 839 -17.33 34.30 16.86
CA ILE A 839 -15.94 34.19 17.30
C ILE A 839 -15.66 35.31 18.30
N ASN A 840 -15.62 34.96 19.60
CA ASN A 840 -15.44 35.89 20.70
C ASN A 840 -14.02 35.80 21.26
N ASP A 841 -13.49 36.96 21.70
CA ASP A 841 -12.20 37.08 22.39
C ASP A 841 -11.05 36.34 21.67
N ASN A 842 -10.94 36.54 20.35
CA ASN A 842 -9.91 35.97 19.54
C ASN A 842 -8.88 37.02 19.09
N LYS A 843 -7.68 36.59 18.71
CA LYS A 843 -6.66 37.45 18.14
C LYS A 843 -6.83 37.63 16.63
N PHE A 844 -7.20 36.58 15.94
CA PHE A 844 -7.41 36.52 14.49
C PHE A 844 -8.63 35.67 14.12
N PRO A 845 -9.72 36.26 13.61
CA PRO A 845 -10.91 35.47 13.23
C PRO A 845 -10.63 34.51 12.09
N THR A 846 -9.89 34.96 11.07
CA THR A 846 -9.59 34.14 9.88
C THR A 846 -8.18 34.42 9.38
N ILE A 847 -7.54 33.42 8.75
CA ILE A 847 -6.26 33.54 8.05
C ILE A 847 -6.15 32.58 6.87
N THR A 848 -5.69 33.07 5.70
CA THR A 848 -5.49 32.23 4.52
C THR A 848 -4.09 32.44 3.91
N ASP A 849 -3.63 31.48 3.12
CA ASP A 849 -2.57 31.72 2.15
C ASP A 849 -3.10 32.48 0.93
N ASN A 850 -2.24 32.74 -0.07
CA ASN A 850 -2.61 33.50 -1.27
C ASN A 850 -3.62 32.80 -2.17
N SER A 851 -3.79 31.49 -2.07
CA SER A 851 -4.59 30.68 -2.99
C SER A 851 -5.85 30.10 -2.37
N SER A 852 -5.83 29.79 -1.07
CA SER A 852 -6.95 29.16 -0.38
C SER A 852 -8.04 30.17 0.01
N GLU A 853 -9.21 29.70 0.39
CA GLU A 853 -10.39 30.55 0.57
C GLU A 853 -11.15 30.21 1.85
N ILE A 854 -11.63 31.24 2.52
CA ILE A 854 -12.64 31.17 3.59
C ILE A 854 -13.82 32.05 3.19
N ILE A 855 -15.02 31.49 3.17
CA ILE A 855 -16.27 32.15 2.77
C ILE A 855 -17.24 32.03 3.94
N ILE A 856 -17.58 33.18 4.57
CA ILE A 856 -18.51 33.26 5.70
C ILE A 856 -19.77 33.98 5.23
N ASP A 857 -20.94 33.38 5.41
CA ASP A 857 -22.24 33.91 4.99
C ASP A 857 -22.24 34.49 3.57
N ASN A 858 -21.59 33.74 2.64
CA ASN A 858 -21.34 34.07 1.22
C ASN A 858 -20.38 35.25 0.98
N VAL A 859 -19.70 35.75 2.00
CA VAL A 859 -18.68 36.80 1.87
C VAL A 859 -17.29 36.16 2.01
N LYS A 860 -16.43 36.41 1.01
CA LYS A 860 -15.05 35.92 1.02
C LYS A 860 -14.19 36.81 1.93
N THR A 861 -13.44 36.19 2.83
CA THR A 861 -12.48 36.90 3.71
C THR A 861 -11.21 37.28 2.95
N GLU A 862 -10.64 38.44 3.26
CA GLU A 862 -9.49 39.00 2.53
C GLU A 862 -8.16 38.87 3.25
N PHE A 863 -8.14 38.39 4.50
CA PHE A 863 -6.89 38.32 5.28
C PHE A 863 -5.96 37.20 4.81
N LYS A 864 -4.93 37.59 4.07
CA LYS A 864 -3.94 36.69 3.49
C LYS A 864 -2.56 36.91 4.13
N ASN A 865 -1.84 35.81 4.37
CA ASN A 865 -0.49 35.87 4.95
C ASN A 865 0.42 34.77 4.39
N ASP A 866 1.53 35.17 3.77
CA ASP A 866 2.51 34.24 3.19
C ASP A 866 3.28 33.43 4.23
N ASN A 867 3.27 33.84 5.49
CA ASN A 867 3.92 33.16 6.61
C ASN A 867 2.98 32.25 7.40
N ILE A 868 1.80 31.91 6.85
CA ILE A 868 0.77 31.14 7.55
C ILE A 868 1.31 29.84 8.15
N LEU A 869 2.21 29.13 7.48
CA LEU A 869 2.84 27.92 7.99
C LEU A 869 3.66 28.17 9.25
N LYS A 870 4.43 29.26 9.29
CA LYS A 870 5.19 29.64 10.51
C LYS A 870 4.25 30.06 11.64
N ILE A 871 3.19 30.75 11.32
CA ILE A 871 2.19 31.19 12.31
C ILE A 871 1.54 29.96 12.96
N ILE A 872 1.10 29.00 12.17
CA ILE A 872 0.36 27.82 12.65
C ILE A 872 1.31 26.80 13.33
N TYR A 873 2.43 26.43 12.68
CA TYR A 873 3.28 25.34 13.16
C TYR A 873 4.39 25.77 14.12
N GLU A 874 4.96 26.98 13.94
CA GLU A 874 5.94 27.55 14.87
C GLU A 874 5.28 28.39 15.96
N LYS A 875 3.94 28.54 15.92
CA LYS A 875 3.13 29.36 16.83
C LYS A 875 3.63 30.82 16.94
N ASN A 876 4.21 31.31 15.84
CA ASN A 876 4.82 32.63 15.79
C ASN A 876 3.80 33.72 15.38
N LEU A 877 2.97 34.14 16.33
CA LEU A 877 1.94 35.14 16.09
C LEU A 877 2.48 36.55 15.80
N SER A 878 3.78 36.82 16.04
CA SER A 878 4.39 38.13 15.72
C SER A 878 4.52 38.38 14.21
N LEU A 879 4.47 37.32 13.38
CA LEU A 879 4.52 37.40 11.93
C LEU A 879 3.20 37.88 11.29
N ILE A 880 2.18 38.04 12.10
CA ILE A 880 0.92 38.64 11.65
C ILE A 880 1.06 40.15 11.85
N ASN A 881 1.40 40.88 10.79
CA ASN A 881 1.49 42.34 10.83
C ASN A 881 0.16 42.92 11.30
N ASN A 882 0.22 43.75 12.34
CA ASN A 882 -0.89 44.59 12.83
C ASN A 882 -1.28 45.59 11.73
N LYS A 883 -1.90 45.18 10.65
CA LYS A 883 -2.76 46.05 9.86
C LYS A 883 -4.09 46.09 10.58
N THR A 884 -4.24 47.10 11.37
CA THR A 884 -5.49 47.54 12.01
C THR A 884 -6.66 47.41 11.04
N TYR A 885 -7.69 46.78 11.50
CA TYR A 885 -9.04 46.82 10.95
C TYR A 885 -9.66 48.16 11.23
#